data_bf3f36056e10e48ac36c44f306f1e30b
#
_entry.id   bf3f36056e10e48ac36c44f306f1e30b
#
_cell.length_a   1.000
_cell.length_b   1.000
_cell.length_c   1.000
_cell.angle_alpha   90.00
_cell.angle_beta   90.00
_cell.angle_gamma   90.00
#
_symmetry.space_group_name_H-M   'P 1'
#
loop_
_entity.id
_entity.type
_entity.pdbx_description
1 polymer ?
#
loop_
_entity_poly.entity_id
_entity_poly.type
_entity_poly.pdbx_seq_one_letter_code
_entity_poly.pdbx_strand_id
1 'polypeptide(L)'
;MRQRQIYTLKFKSSLLREFGYKIKTTFDEAKSLKNVIALADSQMLRTIRDIRGKEIDFDKVEEYYAEREEYDNKLAHSNKLSKEDIEKIATKRKEIQDVINETLFMPDYITIVIESEKDYDYICDKGVIINGKSYHRLSCSAGQARKSTIVVCTDEIIDEVIQRLDNGRDETVPLAASKYNAYFGLSSSATQTVSEPKFIVVKDFENTDTFKVHFVTEVPGNADDLVEDKETTQAFNRTDGMGLISPRQAKKWAEELGLDYIPPQFGLRQSFIKGMLCTFPIHEFCEEINGGSYIVDTIYKDSDGNYIKADLRDYDVIISESQFKLWNCYKGVDDYLENCHKNKLEWGVPQYAPKECKNILKMNYQFLQTLDLNENDIKELCRPFVEWISGVSYDNFEYMLLFLLGTNNTAEGVNNFIKSSDNYWLKALVLNPEMKNDKYIRSKIRKLIKKKIQRGCMGDIYVDGNFQTLVSDPYAYMQHVCGIEPTGLLGKNDFYSNYWNERGVTQVDGMRSPLTFRSEHVIMNLKKTPETEKWYRYCKTGIILNWFGHTVQNFGGADFDLDILATTSDPTIVKGVYKDELTMMYDAPKPEKKIFTKEDIRKADKFSFGSIIGQITNKSSNAYALLAEIEEKYGKNNRMWEVTYSRLIQCCKAQSGQIDKAKIGREVKGIPKLWVEYRKLDEDIIINKGYSEEDVKEIKFYNSILLDKYPYFFKYRYEDCKKKYDKYVDINENACKQKFKITLKSLISLNKKTPEQIEFLDNYYRYMPVTMNNSPMNMLCRYIEGINFKISSKIKEDNSWDIVPLIKYDAEYSEEDYQIADEIISDCLLEYRDVGTLTDDKEQIVIDYSEKTVEIISRIKNVGKAVNCAIDYFYLYNPSKNKDVLWEMFGKYIIANMKRRSETVRFPMPDKNGDIKYLGETYSMQEVDI
;
A
#
# COMPACT_ATOMS: atom_id res chain seq x y z
N MET A 1 3.33 -7.99 19.01
CA MET A 1 4.51 -7.10 19.18
C MET A 1 4.22 -5.77 18.51
N ARG A 2 4.40 -4.64 19.22
CA ARG A 2 4.43 -3.33 18.57
C ARG A 2 5.64 -3.32 17.63
N GLN A 3 5.48 -2.76 16.41
CA GLN A 3 6.64 -2.58 15.53
C GLN A 3 7.69 -1.73 16.27
N ARG A 4 8.96 -2.19 16.25
CA ARG A 4 10.08 -1.43 16.79
C ARG A 4 10.17 -0.11 16.03
N GLN A 5 9.65 0.97 16.63
CA GLN A 5 9.55 2.29 16.02
C GLN A 5 10.60 3.21 16.60
N ILE A 6 11.23 4.01 15.75
CA ILE A 6 12.23 5.03 16.09
C ILE A 6 11.69 6.38 15.62
N TYR A 7 11.71 7.36 16.48
CA TYR A 7 11.24 8.71 16.17
C TYR A 7 12.34 9.54 15.54
N THR A 8 12.02 10.20 14.41
CA THR A 8 12.93 11.11 13.71
C THR A 8 12.20 12.39 13.29
N LEU A 9 12.96 13.41 12.93
CA LEU A 9 12.38 14.64 12.39
C LEU A 9 12.13 14.55 10.89
N LYS A 10 11.08 15.24 10.42
CA LYS A 10 10.74 15.40 9.02
C LYS A 10 10.35 16.83 8.74
N PHE A 11 10.96 17.44 7.72
CA PHE A 11 10.67 18.82 7.31
C PHE A 11 10.36 18.90 5.81
N LYS A 12 9.60 19.94 5.42
CA LYS A 12 9.49 20.37 4.02
C LYS A 12 10.60 21.37 3.71
N SER A 13 11.15 21.34 2.52
CA SER A 13 12.25 22.26 2.13
C SER A 13 11.78 23.72 2.08
N SER A 14 10.50 23.97 1.78
CA SER A 14 9.89 25.29 1.86
C SER A 14 9.94 25.88 3.27
N LEU A 15 9.58 25.08 4.28
CA LEU A 15 9.67 25.49 5.68
C LEU A 15 11.12 25.82 6.07
N LEU A 16 12.07 24.95 5.68
CA LEU A 16 13.49 25.20 5.95
C LEU A 16 13.96 26.51 5.33
N ARG A 17 13.56 26.79 4.08
CA ARG A 17 13.88 28.04 3.36
C ARG A 17 13.29 29.28 4.05
N GLU A 18 12.05 29.23 4.56
CA GLU A 18 11.42 30.31 5.31
C GLU A 18 12.24 30.72 6.54
N PHE A 19 12.86 29.74 7.21
CA PHE A 19 13.73 29.96 8.36
C PHE A 19 15.22 30.08 7.98
N GLY A 20 15.55 30.34 6.72
CA GLY A 20 16.94 30.48 6.25
C GLY A 20 17.77 29.22 6.46
N TYR A 21 17.13 28.04 6.38
CA TYR A 21 17.70 26.69 6.60
C TYR A 21 18.27 26.49 8.02
N LYS A 22 17.71 27.21 9.00
CA LYS A 22 18.08 27.13 10.40
C LYS A 22 16.84 26.99 11.25
N ILE A 23 16.68 25.89 11.94
CA ILE A 23 15.52 25.61 12.83
C ILE A 23 16.02 25.29 14.23
N LYS A 24 15.32 25.83 15.22
CA LYS A 24 15.45 25.42 16.63
C LYS A 24 14.10 24.89 17.08
N THR A 25 14.03 23.65 17.52
CA THR A 25 12.79 23.01 17.95
C THR A 25 13.09 21.92 18.99
N THR A 26 12.22 21.77 19.98
CA THR A 26 12.21 20.63 20.89
C THR A 26 11.48 19.45 20.25
N PHE A 27 11.56 18.26 20.87
CA PHE A 27 10.79 17.10 20.42
C PHE A 27 9.28 17.36 20.49
N ASP A 28 8.79 17.95 21.58
CA ASP A 28 7.36 18.22 21.78
C ASP A 28 6.84 19.29 20.82
N GLU A 29 7.60 20.37 20.59
CA GLU A 29 7.27 21.37 19.56
C GLU A 29 7.21 20.74 18.16
N ALA A 30 8.23 19.95 17.78
CA ALA A 30 8.25 19.25 16.50
C ALA A 30 7.09 18.26 16.37
N LYS A 31 6.71 17.57 17.45
CA LYS A 31 5.58 16.66 17.48
C LYS A 31 4.25 17.40 17.33
N SER A 32 4.06 18.51 18.01
CA SER A 32 2.85 19.36 17.89
C SER A 32 2.69 19.93 16.47
N LEU A 33 3.80 20.27 15.80
CA LEU A 33 3.86 20.74 14.43
C LEU A 33 3.88 19.59 13.39
N LYS A 34 3.70 18.35 13.81
CA LYS A 34 3.75 17.12 12.97
C LYS A 34 5.06 16.93 12.20
N ASN A 35 6.14 17.45 12.72
CA ASN A 35 7.48 17.28 12.19
C ASN A 35 8.23 16.08 12.80
N VAL A 36 7.56 15.23 13.57
CA VAL A 36 8.07 13.95 14.07
C VAL A 36 7.40 12.81 13.31
N ILE A 37 8.18 11.87 12.83
CA ILE A 37 7.70 10.63 12.20
C ILE A 37 8.28 9.42 12.95
N ALA A 38 7.53 8.33 12.92
CA ALA A 38 7.98 7.03 13.40
C ALA A 38 8.45 6.18 12.22
N LEU A 39 9.67 5.67 12.30
CA LEU A 39 10.26 4.76 11.32
C LEU A 39 10.48 3.39 11.96
N ALA A 40 10.31 2.33 11.18
CA ALA A 40 10.75 1.00 11.60
C ALA A 40 12.28 0.92 11.54
N ASP A 41 12.88 0.06 12.38
CA ASP A 41 14.33 -0.08 12.47
C ASP A 41 14.96 -0.55 11.14
N SER A 42 16.15 -0.05 10.84
CA SER A 42 16.87 -0.33 9.59
C SER A 42 18.37 -0.37 9.84
N GLN A 43 19.14 -0.97 8.91
CA GLN A 43 20.61 -1.01 9.04
C GLN A 43 21.22 0.39 9.18
N MET A 44 20.72 1.37 8.43
CA MET A 44 21.20 2.76 8.53
C MET A 44 21.00 3.35 9.94
N LEU A 45 19.81 3.13 10.53
CA LEU A 45 19.51 3.60 11.88
C LEU A 45 20.35 2.86 12.93
N ARG A 46 20.58 1.54 12.77
CA ARG A 46 21.46 0.76 13.64
C ARG A 46 22.91 1.25 13.58
N THR A 47 23.42 1.50 12.37
CA THR A 47 24.78 2.04 12.17
C THR A 47 24.96 3.40 12.87
N ILE A 48 23.99 4.32 12.74
CA ILE A 48 24.02 5.63 13.40
C ILE A 48 24.01 5.47 14.93
N ARG A 49 23.19 4.57 15.47
CA ARG A 49 23.12 4.30 16.91
C ARG A 49 24.43 3.73 17.45
N ASP A 50 25.00 2.75 16.74
CA ASP A 50 26.27 2.14 17.15
C ASP A 50 27.41 3.18 17.18
N ILE A 51 27.52 4.04 16.17
CA ILE A 51 28.51 5.14 16.13
C ILE A 51 28.28 6.11 17.32
N ARG A 52 27.05 6.39 17.70
CA ARG A 52 26.71 7.24 18.85
C ARG A 52 26.84 6.52 20.20
N GLY A 53 27.08 5.22 20.22
CA GLY A 53 27.06 4.41 21.45
C GLY A 53 25.68 4.41 22.13
N LYS A 54 24.61 4.59 21.35
CA LYS A 54 23.22 4.65 21.83
C LYS A 54 22.46 3.40 21.37
N GLU A 55 22.55 2.34 22.16
CA GLU A 55 21.71 1.16 21.93
C GLU A 55 20.29 1.39 22.45
N ILE A 56 19.30 0.85 21.75
CA ILE A 56 17.91 0.86 22.16
C ILE A 56 17.55 -0.57 22.58
N ASP A 57 17.31 -0.74 23.87
CA ASP A 57 16.71 -1.95 24.41
C ASP A 57 15.19 -1.89 24.17
N PHE A 58 14.74 -2.50 23.10
CA PHE A 58 13.33 -2.51 22.74
C PHE A 58 12.45 -3.32 23.71
N ASP A 59 13.01 -4.31 24.39
CA ASP A 59 12.26 -5.08 25.38
C ASP A 59 11.99 -4.21 26.61
N LYS A 60 12.97 -3.42 27.02
CA LYS A 60 12.78 -2.41 28.08
C LYS A 60 11.79 -1.30 27.67
N VAL A 61 11.77 -0.91 26.41
CA VAL A 61 10.77 0.05 25.89
C VAL A 61 9.36 -0.56 25.97
N GLU A 62 9.17 -1.85 25.67
CA GLU A 62 7.89 -2.53 25.86
C GLU A 62 7.48 -2.57 27.34
N GLU A 63 8.44 -2.78 28.28
CA GLU A 63 8.16 -2.66 29.71
C GLU A 63 7.67 -1.25 30.08
N TYR A 64 8.28 -0.19 29.56
CA TYR A 64 7.82 1.18 29.78
C TYR A 64 6.42 1.44 29.20
N TYR A 65 6.10 0.88 28.03
CA TYR A 65 4.75 0.95 27.49
C TYR A 65 3.73 0.22 28.37
N ALA A 66 4.09 -0.95 28.89
CA ALA A 66 3.25 -1.71 29.82
C ALA A 66 3.05 -0.95 31.15
N GLU A 67 4.11 -0.39 31.70
CA GLU A 67 4.06 0.43 32.92
C GLU A 67 3.17 1.67 32.71
N ARG A 68 3.31 2.38 31.59
CA ARG A 68 2.44 3.51 31.26
C ARG A 68 0.97 3.08 31.18
N GLU A 69 0.69 1.95 30.56
CA GLU A 69 -0.66 1.40 30.46
C GLU A 69 -1.23 1.03 31.84
N GLU A 70 -0.39 0.57 32.77
CA GLU A 70 -0.80 0.29 34.15
C GLU A 70 -1.27 1.57 34.87
N TYR A 71 -0.53 2.70 34.72
CA TYR A 71 -0.96 4.00 35.27
C TYR A 71 -2.24 4.51 34.61
N ASP A 72 -2.35 4.34 33.30
CA ASP A 72 -3.58 4.65 32.57
C ASP A 72 -4.77 3.85 33.09
N ASN A 73 -4.57 2.55 33.38
CA ASN A 73 -5.59 1.67 33.92
C ASN A 73 -5.94 2.04 35.37
N LYS A 74 -4.98 2.42 36.20
CA LYS A 74 -5.22 2.93 37.58
C LYS A 74 -6.16 4.12 37.56
N LEU A 75 -5.93 5.10 36.64
CA LEU A 75 -6.84 6.23 36.46
C LEU A 75 -8.25 5.77 36.02
N ALA A 76 -8.33 4.89 35.01
CA ALA A 76 -9.60 4.49 34.43
C ALA A 76 -10.48 3.61 35.35
N HIS A 77 -9.88 2.84 36.27
CA HIS A 77 -10.60 1.86 37.09
C HIS A 77 -10.91 2.34 38.51
N SER A 78 -10.42 3.51 38.92
CA SER A 78 -10.69 4.00 40.30
C SER A 78 -11.70 5.14 40.34
N ASN A 79 -12.86 4.88 40.98
CA ASN A 79 -13.91 5.88 41.19
C ASN A 79 -13.67 6.79 42.39
N LYS A 80 -12.62 6.53 43.21
CA LYS A 80 -12.39 7.20 44.51
C LYS A 80 -10.92 7.63 44.69
N LEU A 81 -10.24 8.08 43.63
CA LEU A 81 -8.91 8.64 43.76
C LEU A 81 -8.97 10.05 44.38
N SER A 82 -8.06 10.35 45.27
CA SER A 82 -7.86 11.72 45.76
C SER A 82 -7.23 12.59 44.67
N LYS A 83 -7.38 13.92 44.78
CA LYS A 83 -6.74 14.87 43.84
C LYS A 83 -5.22 14.63 43.80
N GLU A 84 -4.62 14.40 44.94
CA GLU A 84 -3.19 14.17 45.10
C GLU A 84 -2.74 12.87 44.39
N ASP A 85 -3.56 11.79 44.45
CA ASP A 85 -3.28 10.51 43.76
C ASP A 85 -3.38 10.66 42.23
N ILE A 86 -4.37 11.41 41.74
CA ILE A 86 -4.56 11.67 40.31
C ILE A 86 -3.36 12.45 39.79
N GLU A 87 -2.93 13.52 40.45
CA GLU A 87 -1.77 14.32 40.06
C GLU A 87 -0.47 13.48 40.08
N LYS A 88 -0.26 12.64 41.12
CA LYS A 88 0.89 11.72 41.18
C LYS A 88 0.91 10.73 40.04
N ILE A 89 -0.24 10.12 39.71
CA ILE A 89 -0.37 9.16 38.62
C ILE A 89 -0.12 9.83 37.26
N ALA A 90 -0.70 11.02 37.05
CA ALA A 90 -0.50 11.78 35.80
C ALA A 90 0.98 12.19 35.61
N THR A 91 1.65 12.64 36.69
CA THR A 91 3.07 12.97 36.65
C THR A 91 3.93 11.76 36.30
N LYS A 92 3.71 10.62 36.97
CA LYS A 92 4.44 9.38 36.69
C LYS A 92 4.24 8.90 35.25
N ARG A 93 3.00 8.94 34.75
CA ARG A 93 2.67 8.61 33.38
C ARG A 93 3.42 9.48 32.38
N LYS A 94 3.52 10.79 32.65
CA LYS A 94 4.27 11.73 31.80
C LYS A 94 5.77 11.42 31.84
N GLU A 95 6.35 11.23 33.02
CA GLU A 95 7.77 10.85 33.18
C GLU A 95 8.11 9.61 32.33
N ILE A 96 7.28 8.56 32.37
CA ILE A 96 7.48 7.35 31.58
C ILE A 96 7.37 7.64 30.07
N GLN A 97 6.41 8.46 29.65
CA GLN A 97 6.27 8.85 28.25
C GLN A 97 7.48 9.63 27.75
N ASP A 98 8.02 10.52 28.58
CA ASP A 98 9.21 11.30 28.24
C ASP A 98 10.44 10.37 28.10
N VAL A 99 10.60 9.40 29.00
CA VAL A 99 11.64 8.36 28.88
C VAL A 99 11.51 7.57 27.57
N ILE A 100 10.29 7.15 27.21
CA ILE A 100 10.04 6.46 25.92
C ILE A 100 10.44 7.34 24.75
N ASN A 101 10.01 8.60 24.76
CA ASN A 101 10.30 9.55 23.69
C ASN A 101 11.80 9.79 23.52
N GLU A 102 12.54 10.03 24.63
CA GLU A 102 13.99 10.24 24.63
C GLU A 102 14.76 8.99 24.18
N THR A 103 14.31 7.80 24.60
CA THR A 103 14.93 6.53 24.23
C THR A 103 14.80 6.27 22.73
N LEU A 104 13.62 6.52 22.18
CA LEU A 104 13.31 6.23 20.78
C LEU A 104 13.68 7.37 19.81
N PHE A 105 14.01 8.56 20.30
CA PHE A 105 14.31 9.70 19.44
C PHE A 105 15.74 9.66 18.88
N MET A 106 15.84 9.74 17.56
CA MET A 106 17.07 9.77 16.78
C MET A 106 17.22 11.14 16.09
N PRO A 107 17.93 12.09 16.71
CA PRO A 107 18.11 13.43 16.12
C PRO A 107 19.09 13.47 14.95
N ASP A 108 20.02 12.50 14.85
CA ASP A 108 21.07 12.50 13.82
C ASP A 108 20.59 12.08 12.42
N TYR A 109 19.36 11.55 12.29
CA TYR A 109 18.72 11.13 11.05
C TYR A 109 17.48 11.98 10.82
N ILE A 110 17.46 12.78 9.77
CA ILE A 110 16.34 13.67 9.45
C ILE A 110 15.88 13.47 8.02
N THR A 111 14.58 13.43 7.82
CA THR A 111 13.95 13.31 6.50
C THR A 111 13.54 14.68 5.98
N ILE A 112 13.91 15.02 4.74
CA ILE A 112 13.50 16.29 4.10
C ILE A 112 12.72 15.98 2.82
N VAL A 113 11.53 16.58 2.70
CA VAL A 113 10.75 16.58 1.45
C VAL A 113 11.20 17.75 0.61
N ILE A 114 11.73 17.47 -0.56
CA ILE A 114 12.25 18.45 -1.53
C ILE A 114 11.12 18.97 -2.40
N GLU A 115 10.83 20.24 -2.35
CA GLU A 115 9.77 20.90 -3.12
C GLU A 115 10.32 21.74 -4.28
N SER A 116 11.63 22.04 -4.28
CA SER A 116 12.32 22.68 -5.41
C SER A 116 13.76 22.21 -5.58
N GLU A 117 14.26 22.22 -6.81
CA GLU A 117 15.67 21.90 -7.10
C GLU A 117 16.64 22.87 -6.43
N LYS A 118 16.27 24.15 -6.31
CA LYS A 118 17.09 25.16 -5.61
C LYS A 118 17.31 24.83 -4.16
N ASP A 119 16.26 24.34 -3.47
CA ASP A 119 16.37 23.91 -2.09
C ASP A 119 17.26 22.67 -1.96
N TYR A 120 17.13 21.73 -2.91
CA TYR A 120 17.97 20.53 -2.95
C TYR A 120 19.45 20.91 -3.11
N ASP A 121 19.78 21.78 -4.08
CA ASP A 121 21.13 22.24 -4.31
C ASP A 121 21.70 22.94 -3.06
N TYR A 122 20.91 23.84 -2.44
CA TYR A 122 21.35 24.51 -1.22
C TYR A 122 21.66 23.51 -0.09
N ILE A 123 20.77 22.52 0.14
CA ILE A 123 20.94 21.51 1.20
C ILE A 123 22.19 20.66 0.94
N CYS A 124 22.45 20.32 -0.33
CA CYS A 124 23.65 19.57 -0.70
C CYS A 124 24.96 20.39 -0.54
N ASP A 125 24.92 21.71 -0.81
CA ASP A 125 26.12 22.57 -0.80
C ASP A 125 26.40 23.20 0.57
N LYS A 126 25.37 23.59 1.29
CA LYS A 126 25.46 24.36 2.54
C LYS A 126 24.92 23.61 3.76
N GLY A 127 24.19 22.52 3.53
CA GLY A 127 23.52 21.80 4.60
C GLY A 127 22.33 22.56 5.19
N VAL A 128 21.81 22.00 6.28
CA VAL A 128 20.77 22.62 7.13
C VAL A 128 21.26 22.63 8.59
N ILE A 129 20.87 23.63 9.35
CA ILE A 129 21.21 23.73 10.76
C ILE A 129 19.95 23.48 11.59
N ILE A 130 19.97 22.42 12.40
CA ILE A 130 18.85 22.07 13.28
C ILE A 130 19.39 21.92 14.71
N ASN A 131 18.83 22.70 15.63
CA ASN A 131 19.28 22.77 17.03
C ASN A 131 20.79 23.06 17.18
N GLY A 132 21.36 23.86 16.25
CA GLY A 132 22.76 24.23 16.27
C GLY A 132 23.74 23.23 15.66
N LYS A 133 23.23 22.06 15.19
CA LYS A 133 24.02 21.04 14.46
C LYS A 133 23.82 21.19 12.95
N SER A 134 24.88 20.96 12.19
CA SER A 134 24.85 20.96 10.74
C SER A 134 24.56 19.56 10.19
N TYR A 135 23.78 19.49 9.12
CA TYR A 135 23.35 18.25 8.47
C TYR A 135 23.52 18.38 6.97
N HIS A 136 24.06 17.35 6.34
CA HIS A 136 24.15 17.23 4.89
C HIS A 136 23.47 15.98 4.37
N ARG A 137 23.27 15.91 3.04
CA ARG A 137 22.65 14.77 2.38
C ARG A 137 23.40 13.47 2.66
N LEU A 138 22.70 12.47 3.20
CA LEU A 138 23.21 11.12 3.38
C LEU A 138 22.78 10.19 2.26
N SER A 139 21.47 10.06 2.01
CA SER A 139 20.95 9.10 1.04
C SER A 139 19.62 9.52 0.42
N CYS A 140 19.28 8.85 -0.70
CA CYS A 140 17.98 8.91 -1.33
C CYS A 140 17.67 7.54 -1.95
N SER A 141 16.85 6.73 -1.27
CA SER A 141 16.41 5.44 -1.83
C SER A 141 15.40 5.65 -2.96
N ALA A 142 15.22 4.65 -3.83
CA ALA A 142 14.24 4.71 -4.92
C ALA A 142 12.80 5.02 -4.43
N GLY A 143 12.42 4.50 -3.26
CA GLY A 143 11.12 4.79 -2.65
C GLY A 143 11.01 6.22 -2.12
N GLN A 144 12.10 6.78 -1.59
CA GLN A 144 12.18 8.16 -1.14
C GLN A 144 12.16 9.12 -2.33
N ALA A 145 12.91 8.83 -3.39
CA ALA A 145 12.97 9.62 -4.60
C ALA A 145 11.58 9.81 -5.25
N ARG A 146 10.76 8.77 -5.31
CA ARG A 146 9.36 8.84 -5.80
C ARG A 146 8.50 9.85 -5.03
N LYS A 147 8.85 10.15 -3.79
CA LYS A 147 8.20 11.15 -2.92
C LYS A 147 8.99 12.45 -2.81
N SER A 148 10.00 12.65 -3.67
CA SER A 148 10.95 13.77 -3.60
C SER A 148 11.55 13.95 -2.20
N THR A 149 11.95 12.87 -1.56
CA THR A 149 12.42 12.86 -0.17
C THR A 149 13.87 12.41 -0.11
N ILE A 150 14.66 13.09 0.71
CA ILE A 150 16.05 12.72 1.02
C ILE A 150 16.22 12.50 2.53
N VAL A 151 17.30 11.81 2.88
CA VAL A 151 17.80 11.71 4.24
C VAL A 151 19.02 12.59 4.38
N VAL A 152 19.06 13.38 5.46
CA VAL A 152 20.25 14.11 5.90
C VAL A 152 20.73 13.58 7.24
N CYS A 153 22.03 13.60 7.45
CA CYS A 153 22.70 13.18 8.68
C CYS A 153 23.58 14.31 9.21
N THR A 154 23.79 14.33 10.53
CA THR A 154 24.69 15.31 11.15
C THR A 154 26.12 15.14 10.66
N ASP A 155 26.80 16.26 10.40
CA ASP A 155 28.18 16.30 9.91
C ASP A 155 29.19 15.65 10.87
N GLU A 156 28.85 15.56 12.17
CA GLU A 156 29.69 14.94 13.18
C GLU A 156 30.00 13.46 12.90
N ILE A 157 29.11 12.75 12.20
CA ILE A 157 29.20 11.29 11.99
C ILE A 157 28.97 10.86 10.53
N ILE A 158 28.52 11.74 9.64
CA ILE A 158 28.08 11.37 8.28
C ILE A 158 29.13 10.60 7.49
N ASP A 159 30.41 11.00 7.57
CA ASP A 159 31.49 10.34 6.85
C ASP A 159 31.72 8.91 7.35
N GLU A 160 31.67 8.69 8.67
CA GLU A 160 31.77 7.35 9.25
C GLU A 160 30.56 6.48 8.88
N VAL A 161 29.34 7.04 8.90
CA VAL A 161 28.13 6.35 8.46
C VAL A 161 28.26 5.90 7.00
N ILE A 162 28.70 6.79 6.11
CA ILE A 162 28.90 6.47 4.70
C ILE A 162 29.96 5.38 4.54
N GLN A 163 31.11 5.52 5.21
CA GLN A 163 32.21 4.56 5.14
C GLN A 163 31.77 3.17 5.57
N ARG A 164 31.03 3.07 6.68
CA ARG A 164 30.55 1.78 7.20
C ARG A 164 29.51 1.15 6.28
N LEU A 165 28.53 1.94 5.79
CA LEU A 165 27.48 1.44 4.89
C LEU A 165 27.97 1.13 3.48
N ASP A 166 29.05 1.76 3.02
CA ASP A 166 29.72 1.45 1.75
C ASP A 166 30.52 0.14 1.79
N ASN A 167 30.68 -0.39 2.96
CA ASN A 167 31.18 -1.75 3.25
C ASN A 167 32.48 -2.13 2.57
N GLY A 168 33.42 -1.20 2.42
CA GLY A 168 34.75 -1.46 1.89
C GLY A 168 34.78 -1.94 0.44
N ARG A 169 33.78 -1.61 -0.37
CA ARG A 169 33.77 -1.93 -1.80
C ARG A 169 34.98 -1.35 -2.52
N ASP A 170 35.42 -2.01 -3.57
CA ASP A 170 36.44 -1.43 -4.46
C ASP A 170 35.87 -0.26 -5.27
N GLU A 171 36.29 0.97 -4.95
CA GLU A 171 35.83 2.21 -5.59
C GLU A 171 36.38 2.38 -7.01
N THR A 172 37.37 1.60 -7.43
CA THR A 172 37.94 1.65 -8.78
C THR A 172 37.07 0.92 -9.82
N VAL A 173 36.09 0.12 -9.36
CA VAL A 173 35.14 -0.57 -10.24
C VAL A 173 34.10 0.42 -10.78
N PRO A 174 33.97 0.58 -12.13
CA PRO A 174 33.00 1.50 -12.72
C PRO A 174 31.54 1.08 -12.44
N LEU A 175 30.76 1.98 -11.86
CA LEU A 175 29.35 1.78 -11.51
C LEU A 175 28.48 2.91 -12.08
N ALA A 176 27.20 2.62 -12.28
CA ALA A 176 26.22 3.66 -12.55
C ALA A 176 25.85 4.37 -11.24
N ALA A 177 26.05 5.68 -11.16
CA ALA A 177 25.77 6.49 -9.96
C ALA A 177 24.32 6.31 -9.45
N SER A 178 23.34 6.25 -10.35
CA SER A 178 21.94 6.02 -10.04
C SER A 178 21.68 4.66 -9.40
N LYS A 179 22.31 3.59 -9.92
CA LYS A 179 22.20 2.23 -9.36
C LYS A 179 22.90 2.16 -8.02
N TYR A 180 24.12 2.70 -7.89
CA TYR A 180 24.81 2.76 -6.61
C TYR A 180 23.97 3.48 -5.54
N ASN A 181 23.45 4.66 -5.86
CA ASN A 181 22.60 5.42 -4.95
C ASN A 181 21.35 4.64 -4.50
N ALA A 182 20.68 3.95 -5.45
CA ALA A 182 19.54 3.10 -5.13
C ALA A 182 19.92 1.91 -4.22
N TYR A 183 21.10 1.31 -4.43
CA TYR A 183 21.59 0.17 -3.63
C TYR A 183 22.06 0.61 -2.24
N PHE A 184 22.78 1.72 -2.14
CA PHE A 184 23.16 2.33 -0.85
C PHE A 184 21.92 2.66 -0.02
N GLY A 185 20.89 3.22 -0.66
CA GLY A 185 19.62 3.54 -0.03
C GLY A 185 18.84 2.33 0.51
N LEU A 186 19.16 1.09 0.11
CA LEU A 186 18.55 -0.13 0.69
C LEU A 186 18.85 -0.28 2.18
N SER A 187 19.95 0.29 2.68
CA SER A 187 20.27 0.33 4.11
C SER A 187 19.22 1.06 4.97
N SER A 188 18.38 1.90 4.35
CA SER A 188 17.23 2.55 5.01
C SER A 188 15.96 1.69 5.02
N SER A 189 15.96 0.50 4.41
CA SER A 189 14.82 -0.41 4.43
C SER A 189 14.58 -0.97 5.83
N ALA A 190 13.34 -1.00 6.26
CA ALA A 190 12.93 -1.66 7.50
C ALA A 190 13.30 -3.14 7.46
N THR A 191 13.97 -3.64 8.51
CA THR A 191 14.39 -5.04 8.62
C THR A 191 14.35 -5.53 10.05
N GLN A 192 13.99 -6.81 10.23
CA GLN A 192 14.24 -7.55 11.45
C GLN A 192 15.57 -8.29 11.29
N THR A 193 16.44 -8.21 12.29
CA THR A 193 17.75 -8.86 12.26
C THR A 193 17.62 -10.36 12.41
N VAL A 194 18.46 -11.08 11.68
CA VAL A 194 18.58 -12.54 11.73
C VAL A 194 20.05 -12.94 11.76
N SER A 195 20.32 -14.17 12.20
CA SER A 195 21.69 -14.70 12.21
C SER A 195 22.25 -14.81 10.78
N GLU A 196 23.56 -14.55 10.68
CA GLU A 196 24.32 -14.72 9.43
C GLU A 196 24.21 -16.15 8.90
N PRO A 197 23.79 -16.36 7.62
CA PRO A 197 23.77 -17.67 7.02
C PRO A 197 25.10 -18.00 6.36
N LYS A 198 25.42 -19.27 6.24
CA LYS A 198 26.49 -19.70 5.32
C LYS A 198 25.92 -19.72 3.91
N PHE A 199 26.49 -18.92 3.00
CA PHE A 199 25.97 -18.77 1.66
C PHE A 199 27.05 -18.84 0.57
N ILE A 200 26.60 -19.18 -0.64
CA ILE A 200 27.38 -19.07 -1.87
C ILE A 200 26.69 -18.11 -2.83
N VAL A 201 27.46 -17.57 -3.76
CA VAL A 201 26.95 -16.75 -4.86
C VAL A 201 27.16 -17.52 -6.16
N VAL A 202 26.07 -17.69 -6.93
CA VAL A 202 26.08 -18.38 -8.21
C VAL A 202 25.74 -17.42 -9.35
N LYS A 203 26.16 -17.79 -10.55
CA LYS A 203 25.86 -17.00 -11.75
C LYS A 203 24.36 -17.09 -12.06
N ASP A 204 23.81 -15.97 -12.55
CA ASP A 204 22.44 -15.98 -13.08
C ASP A 204 22.31 -16.88 -14.32
N PHE A 205 21.10 -17.41 -14.51
CA PHE A 205 20.76 -18.16 -15.71
C PHE A 205 19.91 -17.32 -16.65
N GLU A 206 20.35 -17.25 -17.89
CA GLU A 206 19.61 -16.55 -18.94
C GLU A 206 19.32 -17.50 -20.11
N ASN A 207 18.11 -17.42 -20.63
CA ASN A 207 17.74 -18.05 -21.90
C ASN A 207 16.91 -17.09 -22.74
N THR A 208 16.72 -17.42 -24.01
CA THR A 208 15.98 -16.57 -24.95
C THR A 208 14.64 -17.19 -25.32
N ASP A 209 13.65 -16.33 -25.54
CA ASP A 209 12.38 -16.69 -26.20
C ASP A 209 12.14 -15.75 -27.39
N THR A 210 11.50 -16.29 -28.43
CA THR A 210 11.13 -15.56 -29.65
C THR A 210 9.60 -15.50 -29.72
N PHE A 211 9.05 -14.29 -29.76
CA PHE A 211 7.60 -14.08 -29.70
C PHE A 211 7.20 -12.73 -30.36
N LYS A 212 5.93 -12.63 -30.72
CA LYS A 212 5.35 -11.38 -31.27
C LYS A 212 5.03 -10.39 -30.16
N VAL A 213 5.30 -9.10 -30.42
CA VAL A 213 5.13 -8.03 -29.46
C VAL A 213 4.61 -6.76 -30.12
N HIS A 214 3.96 -5.90 -29.33
CA HIS A 214 3.85 -4.48 -29.62
C HIS A 214 5.16 -3.82 -29.21
N PHE A 215 6.02 -3.53 -30.17
CA PHE A 215 7.31 -2.90 -29.91
C PHE A 215 7.19 -1.39 -29.99
N VAL A 216 7.61 -0.69 -28.92
CA VAL A 216 7.50 0.76 -28.82
C VAL A 216 8.88 1.38 -29.00
N THR A 217 9.08 2.13 -30.11
CA THR A 217 10.29 2.88 -30.38
C THR A 217 10.06 4.35 -30.10
N GLU A 218 10.93 4.94 -29.24
CA GLU A 218 10.85 6.36 -28.92
C GLU A 218 11.21 7.21 -30.12
N VAL A 219 10.32 8.14 -30.49
CA VAL A 219 10.55 9.09 -31.55
C VAL A 219 10.88 10.45 -30.94
N PRO A 220 12.16 10.94 -31.08
CA PRO A 220 12.54 12.22 -30.52
C PRO A 220 11.76 13.39 -31.14
N GLY A 221 11.22 14.24 -30.27
CA GLY A 221 10.45 15.43 -30.68
C GLY A 221 8.98 15.19 -31.02
N ASN A 222 8.53 13.91 -31.13
CA ASN A 222 7.13 13.60 -31.37
C ASN A 222 6.35 13.31 -30.08
N ALA A 223 5.05 13.60 -30.09
CA ALA A 223 4.16 13.29 -28.98
C ALA A 223 3.95 11.78 -28.85
N ASP A 224 3.68 11.11 -29.96
CA ASP A 224 3.50 9.68 -30.01
C ASP A 224 4.80 8.97 -30.38
N ASP A 225 5.04 7.83 -29.74
CA ASP A 225 6.09 6.89 -30.12
C ASP A 225 5.60 5.98 -31.23
N LEU A 226 6.52 5.40 -31.99
CA LEU A 226 6.17 4.40 -33.01
C LEU A 226 5.86 3.08 -32.32
N VAL A 227 4.66 2.53 -32.56
CA VAL A 227 4.25 1.19 -32.12
C VAL A 227 4.14 0.28 -33.33
N GLU A 228 4.91 -0.81 -33.33
CA GLU A 228 4.92 -1.79 -34.42
C GLU A 228 4.77 -3.20 -33.89
N ASP A 229 3.94 -3.99 -34.57
CA ASP A 229 3.82 -5.42 -34.30
C ASP A 229 4.96 -6.15 -35.01
N LYS A 230 5.86 -6.74 -34.22
CA LYS A 230 6.98 -7.50 -34.77
C LYS A 230 7.35 -8.70 -33.92
N GLU A 231 8.01 -9.66 -34.54
CA GLU A 231 8.66 -10.74 -33.83
C GLU A 231 10.00 -10.25 -33.26
N THR A 232 10.29 -10.60 -32.01
CA THR A 232 11.54 -10.25 -31.34
C THR A 232 12.08 -11.43 -30.56
N THR A 233 13.41 -11.52 -30.45
CA THR A 233 14.09 -12.48 -29.58
C THR A 233 14.63 -11.73 -28.38
N GLN A 234 14.20 -12.11 -27.18
CA GLN A 234 14.59 -11.47 -25.94
C GLN A 234 15.23 -12.49 -24.99
N ALA A 235 16.31 -12.05 -24.33
CA ALA A 235 16.90 -12.79 -23.22
C ALA A 235 16.18 -12.48 -21.91
N PHE A 236 15.92 -13.53 -21.12
CA PHE A 236 15.27 -13.44 -19.81
C PHE A 236 16.19 -14.03 -18.75
N ASN A 237 16.49 -13.23 -17.73
CA ASN A 237 17.14 -13.73 -16.52
C ASN A 237 16.11 -14.51 -15.67
N ARG A 238 16.30 -15.83 -15.55
CA ARG A 238 15.35 -16.70 -14.84
C ARG A 238 15.56 -16.73 -13.34
N THR A 239 16.64 -16.15 -12.86
CA THR A 239 17.02 -16.11 -11.43
C THR A 239 17.04 -14.69 -10.86
N ASP A 240 16.52 -13.70 -11.61
CA ASP A 240 16.63 -12.29 -11.25
C ASP A 240 16.01 -11.98 -9.88
N GLY A 241 16.90 -11.68 -8.93
CA GLY A 241 16.49 -11.31 -7.57
C GLY A 241 16.06 -12.48 -6.67
N MET A 242 16.15 -13.75 -7.14
CA MET A 242 15.81 -14.93 -6.37
C MET A 242 17.05 -15.76 -5.98
N GLY A 243 17.00 -16.33 -4.80
CA GLY A 243 17.90 -17.34 -4.29
C GLY A 243 17.14 -18.45 -3.56
N LEU A 244 17.87 -19.39 -3.00
CA LEU A 244 17.31 -20.54 -2.28
C LEU A 244 17.80 -20.55 -0.83
N ILE A 245 16.96 -21.01 0.08
CA ILE A 245 17.29 -21.25 1.48
C ILE A 245 16.88 -22.67 1.88
N SER A 246 17.78 -23.38 2.55
CA SER A 246 17.49 -24.74 3.05
C SER A 246 16.38 -24.71 4.11
N PRO A 247 15.56 -25.75 4.25
CA PRO A 247 14.53 -25.82 5.29
C PRO A 247 15.11 -25.72 6.71
N ARG A 248 16.34 -26.18 6.95
CA ARG A 248 16.98 -26.05 8.27
C ARG A 248 17.30 -24.61 8.63
N GLN A 249 17.82 -23.81 7.69
CA GLN A 249 18.11 -22.40 7.91
C GLN A 249 16.82 -21.57 7.95
N ALA A 250 15.85 -21.88 7.10
CA ALA A 250 14.53 -21.26 7.10
C ALA A 250 13.80 -21.44 8.44
N LYS A 251 13.92 -22.64 9.05
CA LYS A 251 13.40 -22.93 10.39
C LYS A 251 14.11 -22.08 11.46
N LYS A 252 15.44 -22.01 11.41
CA LYS A 252 16.23 -21.18 12.33
C LYS A 252 15.81 -19.71 12.29
N TRP A 253 15.66 -19.13 11.09
CA TRP A 253 15.21 -17.75 10.94
C TRP A 253 13.75 -17.56 11.36
N ALA A 254 12.88 -18.55 11.13
CA ALA A 254 11.50 -18.49 11.61
C ALA A 254 11.45 -18.42 13.15
N GLU A 255 12.29 -19.20 13.86
CA GLU A 255 12.40 -19.17 15.32
C GLU A 255 12.93 -17.79 15.81
N GLU A 256 13.97 -17.24 15.18
CA GLU A 256 14.52 -15.91 15.48
C GLU A 256 13.49 -14.77 15.24
N LEU A 257 12.62 -14.93 14.25
CA LEU A 257 11.53 -13.99 13.93
C LEU A 257 10.28 -14.21 14.79
N GLY A 258 10.27 -15.23 15.67
CA GLY A 258 9.14 -15.56 16.54
C GLY A 258 7.94 -16.17 15.81
N LEU A 259 8.18 -16.90 14.72
CA LEU A 259 7.12 -17.49 13.89
C LEU A 259 6.86 -18.96 14.28
N ASP A 260 5.60 -19.37 14.19
CA ASP A 260 5.14 -20.75 14.43
C ASP A 260 5.13 -21.62 13.16
N TYR A 261 5.68 -21.11 12.06
CA TYR A 261 5.76 -21.79 10.76
C TYR A 261 7.04 -21.42 10.01
N ILE A 262 7.42 -22.22 9.03
CA ILE A 262 8.51 -21.92 8.12
C ILE A 262 7.95 -21.11 6.94
N PRO A 263 8.34 -19.84 6.78
CA PRO A 263 7.93 -19.05 5.63
C PRO A 263 8.36 -19.69 4.30
N PRO A 264 7.46 -19.75 3.32
CA PRO A 264 7.81 -20.20 1.96
C PRO A 264 8.87 -19.34 1.28
N GLN A 265 8.85 -18.02 1.55
CA GLN A 265 9.79 -17.05 1.01
C GLN A 265 10.17 -16.03 2.08
N PHE A 266 11.45 -15.61 2.06
CA PHE A 266 11.98 -14.53 2.87
C PHE A 266 12.54 -13.44 1.97
N GLY A 267 12.25 -12.19 2.28
CA GLY A 267 13.01 -11.08 1.76
C GLY A 267 14.39 -11.04 2.41
N LEU A 268 15.39 -10.65 1.64
CA LEU A 268 16.76 -10.58 2.09
C LEU A 268 17.32 -9.17 1.96
N ARG A 269 17.98 -8.71 3.01
CA ARG A 269 18.76 -7.47 3.02
C ARG A 269 20.07 -7.67 3.78
N GLN A 270 21.14 -7.26 3.13
CA GLN A 270 22.46 -6.99 3.71
C GLN A 270 23.08 -5.88 2.86
N SER A 271 24.25 -5.35 3.20
CA SER A 271 24.93 -4.35 2.37
C SER A 271 25.04 -4.83 0.91
N PHE A 272 24.41 -4.09 -0.01
CA PHE A 272 24.36 -4.40 -1.44
C PHE A 272 23.75 -5.75 -1.84
N ILE A 273 23.17 -6.49 -0.89
CA ILE A 273 22.40 -7.70 -1.15
C ILE A 273 20.90 -7.38 -1.01
N LYS A 274 20.15 -7.69 -2.06
CA LYS A 274 18.69 -7.54 -2.09
C LYS A 274 18.07 -8.66 -2.90
N GLY A 275 16.99 -9.26 -2.39
CA GLY A 275 16.22 -10.25 -3.14
C GLY A 275 15.28 -11.03 -2.26
N MET A 276 14.84 -12.17 -2.79
CA MET A 276 14.02 -13.17 -2.13
C MET A 276 14.80 -14.49 -2.01
N LEU A 277 14.64 -15.18 -0.89
CA LEU A 277 15.06 -16.56 -0.72
C LEU A 277 13.81 -17.45 -0.71
N CYS A 278 13.74 -18.42 -1.63
CA CYS A 278 12.69 -19.42 -1.64
C CYS A 278 13.14 -20.64 -0.81
N THR A 279 12.30 -21.11 0.09
CA THR A 279 12.57 -22.33 0.88
C THR A 279 12.49 -23.53 -0.03
N PHE A 280 13.63 -24.23 -0.20
CA PHE A 280 13.76 -25.39 -1.09
C PHE A 280 14.67 -26.46 -0.46
N PRO A 281 14.39 -27.76 -0.63
CA PRO A 281 15.18 -28.86 -0.04
C PRO A 281 16.49 -29.11 -0.79
N ILE A 282 17.43 -28.14 -0.72
CA ILE A 282 18.71 -28.13 -1.44
C ILE A 282 19.49 -29.42 -1.29
N HIS A 283 19.66 -29.94 -0.05
CA HIS A 283 20.46 -31.13 0.24
C HIS A 283 19.78 -32.39 -0.28
N GLU A 284 18.46 -32.55 -0.17
CA GLU A 284 17.69 -33.64 -0.72
C GLU A 284 17.80 -33.70 -2.26
N PHE A 285 17.80 -32.49 -2.90
CA PHE A 285 18.03 -32.43 -4.34
C PHE A 285 19.40 -32.93 -4.75
N CYS A 286 20.45 -32.56 -4.03
CA CYS A 286 21.79 -33.06 -4.28
C CYS A 286 21.87 -34.59 -4.17
N GLU A 287 21.25 -35.18 -3.15
CA GLU A 287 21.20 -36.63 -2.95
C GLU A 287 20.46 -37.38 -4.06
N GLU A 288 19.25 -36.93 -4.38
CA GLU A 288 18.35 -37.68 -5.24
C GLU A 288 18.54 -37.38 -6.73
N ILE A 289 18.82 -36.13 -7.07
CA ILE A 289 18.85 -35.67 -8.46
C ILE A 289 20.27 -35.45 -8.96
N ASN A 290 21.18 -34.96 -8.12
CA ASN A 290 22.57 -34.70 -8.50
C ASN A 290 23.49 -35.93 -8.22
N GLY A 291 22.92 -37.10 -8.08
CA GLY A 291 23.67 -38.35 -7.86
C GLY A 291 24.53 -38.39 -6.60
N GLY A 292 24.14 -37.64 -5.54
CA GLY A 292 24.87 -37.55 -4.28
C GLY A 292 26.05 -36.56 -4.34
N SER A 293 26.24 -35.82 -5.42
CA SER A 293 27.27 -34.78 -5.52
C SER A 293 26.75 -33.46 -4.95
N TYR A 294 27.55 -32.84 -4.09
CA TYR A 294 27.30 -31.52 -3.47
C TYR A 294 28.22 -30.43 -4.01
N ILE A 295 29.12 -30.78 -4.93
CA ILE A 295 30.11 -29.83 -5.43
C ILE A 295 29.52 -29.03 -6.58
N VAL A 296 29.52 -27.70 -6.40
CA VAL A 296 28.96 -26.72 -7.36
C VAL A 296 29.97 -25.60 -7.64
N ASP A 297 29.80 -24.92 -8.76
CA ASP A 297 30.61 -23.77 -9.12
C ASP A 297 30.02 -22.50 -8.48
N THR A 298 30.87 -21.64 -7.91
CA THR A 298 30.50 -20.27 -7.50
C THR A 298 30.73 -19.28 -8.63
N ILE A 299 30.32 -18.02 -8.45
CA ILE A 299 30.56 -16.95 -9.44
C ILE A 299 32.02 -16.49 -9.48
N TYR A 300 32.76 -16.70 -8.41
CA TYR A 300 34.15 -16.24 -8.27
C TYR A 300 35.12 -17.20 -8.98
N LYS A 301 36.24 -16.62 -9.43
CA LYS A 301 37.28 -17.37 -10.13
C LYS A 301 38.59 -17.32 -9.36
N ASP A 302 39.36 -18.39 -9.47
CA ASP A 302 40.74 -18.47 -8.97
C ASP A 302 41.71 -17.71 -9.88
N SER A 303 43.01 -17.68 -9.52
CA SER A 303 44.09 -17.06 -10.29
C SER A 303 44.25 -17.60 -11.72
N ASP A 304 43.84 -18.84 -11.93
CA ASP A 304 43.94 -19.55 -13.21
C ASP A 304 42.69 -19.37 -14.09
N GLY A 305 41.66 -18.63 -13.57
CA GLY A 305 40.43 -18.35 -14.27
C GLY A 305 39.34 -19.44 -14.14
N ASN A 306 39.57 -20.48 -13.34
CA ASN A 306 38.58 -21.52 -13.07
C ASN A 306 37.59 -21.06 -11.99
N TYR A 307 36.33 -21.50 -12.07
CA TYR A 307 35.36 -21.21 -11.03
C TYR A 307 35.73 -21.90 -9.70
N ILE A 308 35.68 -21.14 -8.62
CA ILE A 308 35.87 -21.65 -7.26
C ILE A 308 34.68 -22.55 -6.93
N LYS A 309 34.99 -23.79 -6.47
CA LYS A 309 33.97 -24.78 -6.10
C LYS A 309 33.57 -24.65 -4.64
N ALA A 310 32.31 -24.91 -4.36
CA ALA A 310 31.76 -25.00 -3.02
C ALA A 310 31.11 -26.39 -2.79
N ASP A 311 31.19 -26.87 -1.55
CA ASP A 311 30.46 -28.06 -1.12
C ASP A 311 29.19 -27.67 -0.40
N LEU A 312 28.02 -27.89 -1.00
CA LEU A 312 26.70 -27.47 -0.48
C LEU A 312 26.36 -28.11 0.88
N ARG A 313 27.09 -29.11 1.37
CA ARG A 313 26.91 -29.61 2.74
C ARG A 313 27.20 -28.56 3.82
N ASP A 314 28.10 -27.63 3.50
CA ASP A 314 28.52 -26.56 4.40
C ASP A 314 27.65 -25.28 4.29
N TYR A 315 26.77 -25.20 3.29
CA TYR A 315 26.00 -24.00 2.97
C TYR A 315 24.50 -24.26 3.03
N ASP A 316 23.76 -23.23 3.45
CA ASP A 316 22.32 -23.26 3.59
C ASP A 316 21.59 -22.27 2.68
N VAL A 317 22.32 -21.33 2.09
CA VAL A 317 21.76 -20.27 1.26
C VAL A 317 22.53 -20.18 -0.04
N ILE A 318 21.79 -20.11 -1.15
CA ILE A 318 22.32 -19.87 -2.49
C ILE A 318 21.77 -18.52 -2.95
N ILE A 319 22.65 -17.59 -3.25
CA ILE A 319 22.33 -16.25 -3.74
C ILE A 319 22.72 -16.14 -5.20
N SER A 320 21.85 -15.54 -6.02
CA SER A 320 22.19 -15.25 -7.42
C SER A 320 23.05 -14.00 -7.57
N GLU A 321 23.73 -13.89 -8.70
CA GLU A 321 24.49 -12.71 -9.13
C GLU A 321 23.64 -11.41 -9.05
N SER A 322 22.40 -11.48 -9.52
CA SER A 322 21.46 -10.34 -9.50
C SER A 322 21.01 -9.92 -8.11
N GLN A 323 21.10 -10.80 -7.11
CA GLN A 323 20.84 -10.45 -5.71
C GLN A 323 22.01 -9.71 -5.08
N PHE A 324 23.25 -10.07 -5.38
CA PHE A 324 24.44 -9.40 -4.87
C PHE A 324 24.86 -8.29 -5.84
N LYS A 325 24.26 -7.13 -5.71
CA LYS A 325 24.30 -6.01 -6.69
C LYS A 325 25.73 -5.50 -7.02
N LEU A 326 26.69 -5.62 -6.10
CA LEU A 326 28.07 -5.16 -6.26
C LEU A 326 29.09 -6.30 -6.00
N TRP A 327 28.74 -7.54 -6.32
CA TRP A 327 29.59 -8.70 -6.08
C TRP A 327 30.99 -8.55 -6.66
N ASN A 328 31.14 -7.91 -7.83
CA ASN A 328 32.40 -7.67 -8.53
C ASN A 328 33.28 -6.58 -7.89
N CYS A 329 32.79 -5.91 -6.84
CA CYS A 329 33.58 -4.96 -6.04
C CYS A 329 34.30 -5.65 -4.87
N TYR A 330 34.18 -6.98 -4.74
CA TYR A 330 34.79 -7.80 -3.69
C TYR A 330 35.58 -8.96 -4.31
N LYS A 331 36.66 -9.40 -3.63
CA LYS A 331 37.50 -10.52 -4.09
C LYS A 331 36.82 -11.88 -3.93
N GLY A 332 35.82 -11.97 -3.05
CA GLY A 332 35.06 -13.17 -2.74
C GLY A 332 34.07 -12.94 -1.63
N VAL A 333 33.34 -14.01 -1.25
CA VAL A 333 32.39 -13.97 -0.14
C VAL A 333 33.09 -13.67 1.19
N ASP A 334 34.27 -14.23 1.42
CA ASP A 334 35.02 -14.02 2.68
C ASP A 334 35.45 -12.56 2.83
N ASP A 335 35.99 -11.94 1.77
CA ASP A 335 36.33 -10.50 1.76
C ASP A 335 35.10 -9.61 2.04
N TYR A 336 33.96 -9.96 1.45
CA TYR A 336 32.70 -9.27 1.74
C TYR A 336 32.25 -9.40 3.20
N LEU A 337 32.30 -10.62 3.75
CA LEU A 337 31.90 -10.88 5.15
C LEU A 337 32.85 -10.25 6.15
N GLU A 338 34.17 -10.27 5.91
CA GLU A 338 35.16 -9.57 6.75
C GLU A 338 34.83 -8.06 6.84
N ASN A 339 34.47 -7.44 5.71
CA ASN A 339 34.01 -6.05 5.70
C ASN A 339 32.70 -5.86 6.46
N CYS A 340 31.71 -6.77 6.30
CA CYS A 340 30.46 -6.71 7.08
C CYS A 340 30.71 -6.77 8.59
N HIS A 341 31.58 -7.70 9.04
CA HIS A 341 31.91 -7.84 10.45
C HIS A 341 32.66 -6.60 10.99
N LYS A 342 33.64 -6.10 10.24
CA LYS A 342 34.36 -4.87 10.57
C LYS A 342 33.42 -3.66 10.72
N ASN A 343 32.44 -3.55 9.85
CA ASN A 343 31.49 -2.45 9.81
C ASN A 343 30.23 -2.71 10.65
N LYS A 344 30.15 -3.85 11.34
CA LYS A 344 29.01 -4.29 12.17
C LYS A 344 27.67 -4.23 11.40
N LEU A 345 27.66 -4.75 10.17
CA LEU A 345 26.47 -4.82 9.35
C LEU A 345 25.77 -6.16 9.54
N GLU A 346 24.46 -6.10 9.76
CA GLU A 346 23.66 -7.26 10.15
C GLU A 346 22.78 -7.75 9.00
N TRP A 347 22.56 -9.07 8.96
CA TRP A 347 21.59 -9.67 8.07
C TRP A 347 20.17 -9.32 8.51
N GLY A 348 19.30 -9.00 7.53
CA GLY A 348 17.95 -8.57 7.84
C GLY A 348 16.90 -9.12 6.90
N VAL A 349 15.72 -9.39 7.46
CA VAL A 349 14.52 -9.80 6.75
C VAL A 349 13.54 -8.63 6.74
N PRO A 350 13.29 -7.98 5.58
CA PRO A 350 12.33 -6.88 5.49
C PRO A 350 10.88 -7.36 5.53
N GLN A 351 10.61 -8.55 4.99
CA GLN A 351 9.30 -9.20 5.00
C GLN A 351 9.46 -10.69 4.67
N TYR A 352 8.45 -11.46 4.96
CA TYR A 352 8.35 -12.89 4.65
C TYR A 352 6.94 -13.24 4.20
N ALA A 353 6.82 -14.33 3.46
CA ALA A 353 5.53 -14.79 2.96
C ALA A 353 4.63 -15.28 4.12
N PRO A 354 3.31 -15.08 4.04
CA PRO A 354 2.38 -15.51 5.07
C PRO A 354 2.26 -17.05 5.14
N LYS A 355 1.76 -17.55 6.27
CA LYS A 355 1.50 -18.97 6.49
C LYS A 355 0.52 -19.55 5.49
N GLU A 356 -0.52 -18.78 5.16
CA GLU A 356 -1.61 -19.16 4.27
C GLU A 356 -2.04 -17.99 3.38
N CYS A 357 -2.52 -18.29 2.18
CA CYS A 357 -3.16 -17.30 1.31
C CYS A 357 -4.56 -16.96 1.82
N LYS A 358 -4.98 -15.73 1.60
CA LYS A 358 -6.39 -15.34 1.80
C LYS A 358 -7.26 -15.94 0.69
N ASN A 359 -8.55 -16.12 0.96
CA ASN A 359 -9.50 -16.69 -0.01
C ASN A 359 -10.18 -15.60 -0.87
N ILE A 360 -10.02 -14.33 -0.51
CA ILE A 360 -10.71 -13.22 -1.13
C ILE A 360 -9.71 -12.18 -1.63
N LEU A 361 -9.79 -11.89 -2.93
CA LEU A 361 -9.06 -10.83 -3.60
C LEU A 361 -9.95 -9.59 -3.72
N LYS A 362 -9.43 -8.47 -3.25
CA LYS A 362 -10.04 -7.18 -3.52
C LYS A 362 -9.53 -6.66 -4.87
N MET A 363 -10.43 -6.52 -5.82
CA MET A 363 -10.15 -5.95 -7.13
C MET A 363 -9.91 -4.44 -7.06
N ASN A 364 -9.45 -3.87 -8.16
CA ASN A 364 -9.31 -2.45 -8.37
C ASN A 364 -9.67 -2.08 -9.82
N TYR A 365 -9.82 -0.77 -10.08
CA TYR A 365 -10.22 -0.31 -11.41
C TYR A 365 -9.22 -0.64 -12.52
N GLN A 366 -7.92 -0.78 -12.23
CA GLN A 366 -6.91 -1.13 -13.23
C GLN A 366 -7.11 -2.55 -13.74
N PHE A 367 -7.35 -3.49 -12.83
CA PHE A 367 -7.63 -4.89 -13.19
C PHE A 367 -8.94 -5.05 -13.98
N LEU A 368 -9.97 -4.24 -13.66
CA LEU A 368 -11.28 -4.38 -14.25
C LEU A 368 -11.44 -3.66 -15.59
N GLN A 369 -10.79 -2.50 -15.77
CA GLN A 369 -10.91 -1.71 -17.01
C GLN A 369 -10.27 -2.37 -18.24
N THR A 370 -9.38 -3.32 -18.02
CA THR A 370 -8.57 -4.02 -19.02
C THR A 370 -9.17 -5.36 -19.45
N LEU A 371 -10.34 -5.72 -18.91
CA LEU A 371 -11.07 -6.94 -19.25
C LEU A 371 -12.19 -6.68 -20.27
N ASP A 372 -12.54 -7.71 -21.03
CA ASP A 372 -13.72 -7.74 -21.93
C ASP A 372 -14.95 -8.20 -21.12
N LEU A 373 -15.71 -7.24 -20.60
CA LEU A 373 -16.86 -7.49 -19.73
C LEU A 373 -18.12 -6.83 -20.29
N ASN A 374 -19.21 -7.57 -20.35
CA ASN A 374 -20.52 -7.06 -20.66
C ASN A 374 -21.36 -6.79 -19.38
N GLU A 375 -22.59 -6.26 -19.54
CA GLU A 375 -23.46 -5.94 -18.40
C GLU A 375 -23.79 -7.14 -17.50
N ASN A 376 -23.92 -8.35 -18.06
CA ASN A 376 -24.19 -9.55 -17.27
C ASN A 376 -22.96 -9.99 -16.48
N ASP A 377 -21.79 -9.92 -17.10
CA ASP A 377 -20.52 -10.18 -16.44
C ASP A 377 -20.31 -9.22 -15.23
N ILE A 378 -20.62 -7.94 -15.42
CA ILE A 378 -20.59 -6.94 -14.33
C ILE A 378 -21.55 -7.28 -13.20
N LYS A 379 -22.77 -7.73 -13.50
CA LYS A 379 -23.75 -8.15 -12.48
C LYS A 379 -23.23 -9.32 -11.65
N GLU A 380 -22.68 -10.34 -12.33
CA GLU A 380 -22.11 -11.51 -11.63
C GLU A 380 -20.91 -11.14 -10.77
N LEU A 381 -19.98 -10.35 -11.27
CA LEU A 381 -18.82 -9.89 -10.50
C LEU A 381 -19.21 -9.04 -9.28
N CYS A 382 -20.23 -8.22 -9.40
CA CYS A 382 -20.68 -7.36 -8.30
C CYS A 382 -21.56 -8.08 -7.28
N ARG A 383 -22.10 -9.25 -7.59
CA ARG A 383 -23.05 -9.98 -6.74
C ARG A 383 -22.51 -10.21 -5.31
N PRO A 384 -21.29 -10.75 -5.08
CA PRO A 384 -20.76 -10.95 -3.73
C PRO A 384 -20.65 -9.64 -2.95
N PHE A 385 -20.25 -8.56 -3.62
CA PHE A 385 -20.16 -7.23 -3.00
C PHE A 385 -21.54 -6.69 -2.61
N VAL A 386 -22.55 -6.83 -3.49
CA VAL A 386 -23.92 -6.37 -3.25
C VAL A 386 -24.57 -7.15 -2.09
N GLU A 387 -24.42 -8.46 -2.06
CA GLU A 387 -24.90 -9.32 -0.98
C GLU A 387 -24.28 -8.94 0.35
N TRP A 388 -22.97 -8.78 0.38
CA TRP A 388 -22.22 -8.38 1.55
C TRP A 388 -22.69 -7.02 2.11
N ILE A 389 -22.72 -5.98 1.29
CA ILE A 389 -23.14 -4.63 1.72
C ILE A 389 -24.62 -4.61 2.12
N SER A 390 -25.46 -5.37 1.45
CA SER A 390 -26.88 -5.49 1.80
C SER A 390 -27.05 -6.12 3.17
N GLY A 391 -26.31 -7.19 3.49
CA GLY A 391 -26.31 -7.82 4.81
C GLY A 391 -25.96 -6.85 5.94
N VAL A 392 -24.89 -6.05 5.75
CA VAL A 392 -24.49 -5.02 6.72
C VAL A 392 -25.55 -3.92 6.83
N SER A 393 -26.18 -3.53 5.72
CA SER A 393 -27.18 -2.44 5.67
C SER A 393 -28.50 -2.77 6.33
N TYR A 394 -28.85 -4.06 6.47
CA TYR A 394 -30.06 -4.54 7.14
C TYR A 394 -29.95 -4.62 8.68
N ASP A 395 -28.96 -3.96 9.29
CA ASP A 395 -28.71 -3.98 10.73
C ASP A 395 -28.40 -5.39 11.29
N ASN A 396 -27.90 -6.32 10.46
CA ASN A 396 -27.43 -7.61 10.91
C ASN A 396 -26.15 -7.41 11.75
N PHE A 397 -26.23 -7.74 13.03
CA PHE A 397 -25.17 -7.44 14.00
C PHE A 397 -23.88 -8.24 13.72
N GLU A 398 -24.01 -9.50 13.36
CA GLU A 398 -22.88 -10.38 13.03
C GLU A 398 -22.12 -9.88 11.81
N TYR A 399 -22.83 -9.51 10.75
CA TYR A 399 -22.27 -8.89 9.55
C TYR A 399 -21.61 -7.54 9.85
N MET A 400 -22.21 -6.76 10.75
CA MET A 400 -21.69 -5.48 11.19
C MET A 400 -20.36 -5.63 11.92
N LEU A 401 -20.21 -6.63 12.80
CA LEU A 401 -18.96 -6.93 13.49
C LEU A 401 -17.86 -7.37 12.49
N LEU A 402 -18.18 -8.29 11.58
CA LEU A 402 -17.25 -8.74 10.54
C LEU A 402 -16.86 -7.59 9.59
N PHE A 403 -17.79 -6.68 9.28
CA PHE A 403 -17.51 -5.49 8.48
C PHE A 403 -16.54 -4.53 9.15
N LEU A 404 -16.67 -4.34 10.47
CA LEU A 404 -15.90 -3.37 11.24
C LEU A 404 -14.53 -3.88 11.69
N LEU A 405 -14.41 -5.16 12.04
CA LEU A 405 -13.22 -5.78 12.62
C LEU A 405 -12.50 -6.76 11.68
N GLY A 406 -13.13 -7.14 10.57
CA GLY A 406 -12.58 -8.06 9.59
C GLY A 406 -12.96 -9.52 9.81
N THR A 407 -12.41 -10.39 8.98
CA THR A 407 -12.84 -11.78 8.81
C THR A 407 -11.96 -12.82 9.52
N ASN A 408 -10.70 -12.50 9.84
CA ASN A 408 -9.72 -13.44 10.41
C ASN A 408 -9.56 -13.22 11.91
N ASN A 409 -10.66 -13.18 12.66
CA ASN A 409 -10.61 -12.95 14.09
C ASN A 409 -10.44 -14.26 14.85
N THR A 410 -9.60 -14.21 15.87
CA THR A 410 -9.40 -15.25 16.88
C THR A 410 -9.83 -14.72 18.24
N ALA A 411 -10.06 -15.58 19.23
CA ALA A 411 -10.35 -15.16 20.59
C ALA A 411 -9.27 -14.22 21.14
N GLU A 412 -8.00 -14.54 20.89
CA GLU A 412 -6.87 -13.68 21.24
C GLU A 412 -6.89 -12.33 20.49
N GLY A 413 -7.22 -12.34 19.20
CA GLY A 413 -7.33 -11.12 18.39
C GLY A 413 -8.44 -10.18 18.89
N VAL A 414 -9.62 -10.71 19.26
CA VAL A 414 -10.72 -9.93 19.86
C VAL A 414 -10.30 -9.36 21.21
N ASN A 415 -9.66 -10.17 22.05
CA ASN A 415 -9.17 -9.75 23.34
C ASN A 415 -8.09 -8.66 23.22
N ASN A 416 -7.15 -8.81 22.30
CA ASN A 416 -6.13 -7.81 21.99
C ASN A 416 -6.75 -6.52 21.44
N PHE A 417 -7.79 -6.61 20.60
CA PHE A 417 -8.54 -5.43 20.15
C PHE A 417 -9.17 -4.68 21.33
N ILE A 418 -9.84 -5.39 22.23
CA ILE A 418 -10.46 -4.78 23.42
C ILE A 418 -9.41 -4.16 24.34
N LYS A 419 -8.21 -4.75 24.46
CA LYS A 419 -7.13 -4.21 25.29
C LYS A 419 -6.44 -3.01 24.66
N SER A 420 -6.02 -3.10 23.42
CA SER A 420 -5.03 -2.18 22.83
C SER A 420 -5.56 -1.18 21.80
N SER A 421 -6.78 -1.34 21.25
CA SER A 421 -7.31 -0.40 20.27
C SER A 421 -7.77 0.91 20.90
N ASP A 422 -7.53 2.05 20.24
CA ASP A 422 -8.05 3.36 20.63
C ASP A 422 -9.44 3.67 20.01
N ASN A 423 -10.05 2.72 19.33
CA ASN A 423 -11.37 2.87 18.74
C ASN A 423 -12.48 2.55 19.78
N TYR A 424 -12.69 3.46 20.71
CA TYR A 424 -13.53 3.23 21.88
C TYR A 424 -15.02 3.02 21.55
N TRP A 425 -15.60 3.73 20.59
CA TRP A 425 -17.00 3.51 20.19
C TRP A 425 -17.22 2.11 19.61
N LEU A 426 -16.21 1.57 18.92
CA LEU A 426 -16.27 0.21 18.39
C LEU A 426 -16.08 -0.83 19.50
N LYS A 427 -15.19 -0.56 20.47
CA LYS A 427 -15.10 -1.39 21.68
C LYS A 427 -16.45 -1.43 22.44
N ALA A 428 -17.13 -0.30 22.60
CA ALA A 428 -18.43 -0.24 23.23
C ALA A 428 -19.47 -1.11 22.50
N LEU A 429 -19.48 -1.08 21.17
CA LEU A 429 -20.34 -1.93 20.35
C LEU A 429 -20.05 -3.42 20.51
N VAL A 430 -18.77 -3.81 20.64
CA VAL A 430 -18.37 -5.21 20.90
C VAL A 430 -18.76 -5.64 22.31
N LEU A 431 -18.58 -4.79 23.32
CA LEU A 431 -18.92 -5.08 24.71
C LEU A 431 -20.42 -5.18 24.96
N ASN A 432 -21.22 -4.38 24.26
CA ASN A 432 -22.66 -4.41 24.36
C ASN A 432 -23.34 -4.18 23.01
N PRO A 433 -24.00 -5.21 22.43
CA PRO A 433 -24.69 -5.12 21.15
C PRO A 433 -25.77 -4.03 21.07
N GLU A 434 -26.38 -3.66 22.22
CA GLU A 434 -27.39 -2.59 22.26
C GLU A 434 -26.83 -1.21 21.90
N MET A 435 -25.50 -1.02 21.93
CA MET A 435 -24.84 0.19 21.46
C MET A 435 -25.04 0.45 19.96
N LYS A 436 -25.47 -0.56 19.18
CA LYS A 436 -25.92 -0.36 17.80
C LYS A 436 -27.09 0.62 17.66
N ASN A 437 -27.85 0.84 18.74
CA ASN A 437 -29.00 1.77 18.78
C ASN A 437 -28.58 3.22 19.03
N ASP A 438 -27.34 3.47 19.44
CA ASP A 438 -26.81 4.83 19.56
C ASP A 438 -26.82 5.57 18.21
N LYS A 439 -27.44 6.74 18.14
CA LYS A 439 -27.51 7.59 16.94
C LYS A 439 -26.12 7.93 16.37
N TYR A 440 -25.14 8.16 17.25
CA TYR A 440 -23.77 8.46 16.86
C TYR A 440 -23.09 7.23 16.24
N ILE A 441 -23.11 6.07 16.92
CA ILE A 441 -22.52 4.82 16.41
C ILE A 441 -23.17 4.42 15.08
N ARG A 442 -24.51 4.47 14.98
CA ARG A 442 -25.21 4.24 13.71
C ARG A 442 -24.78 5.18 12.60
N SER A 443 -24.58 6.44 12.92
CA SER A 443 -24.09 7.42 11.95
C SER A 443 -22.67 7.09 11.46
N LYS A 444 -21.77 6.67 12.34
CA LYS A 444 -20.43 6.19 11.99
C LYS A 444 -20.49 4.98 11.06
N ILE A 445 -21.23 3.96 11.43
CA ILE A 445 -21.38 2.74 10.61
C ILE A 445 -21.95 3.08 9.24
N ARG A 446 -22.98 3.90 9.15
CA ARG A 446 -23.56 4.33 7.87
C ARG A 446 -22.60 5.13 7.01
N LYS A 447 -21.77 6.00 7.60
CA LYS A 447 -20.71 6.70 6.87
C LYS A 447 -19.68 5.70 6.29
N LEU A 448 -19.31 4.67 7.06
CA LEU A 448 -18.41 3.61 6.60
C LEU A 448 -19.02 2.78 5.46
N ILE A 449 -20.30 2.38 5.59
CA ILE A 449 -21.02 1.67 4.52
C ILE A 449 -21.09 2.53 3.25
N LYS A 450 -21.48 3.80 3.34
CA LYS A 450 -21.50 4.72 2.19
C LYS A 450 -20.13 4.86 1.54
N LYS A 451 -19.07 5.01 2.36
CA LYS A 451 -17.68 5.05 1.86
C LYS A 451 -17.31 3.76 1.14
N LYS A 452 -17.76 2.62 1.64
CA LYS A 452 -17.50 1.31 1.03
C LYS A 452 -18.22 1.16 -0.31
N ILE A 453 -19.49 1.58 -0.39
CA ILE A 453 -20.24 1.61 -1.66
C ILE A 453 -19.55 2.53 -2.69
N GLN A 454 -19.13 3.72 -2.28
CA GLN A 454 -18.37 4.62 -3.15
C GLN A 454 -17.07 3.99 -3.66
N ARG A 455 -16.37 3.23 -2.80
CA ARG A 455 -15.20 2.46 -3.22
C ARG A 455 -15.55 1.32 -4.17
N GLY A 456 -16.67 0.64 -3.94
CA GLY A 456 -17.23 -0.34 -4.90
C GLY A 456 -17.45 0.29 -6.27
N CYS A 457 -18.04 1.48 -6.33
CA CYS A 457 -18.20 2.24 -7.60
C CYS A 457 -16.86 2.56 -8.29
N MET A 458 -15.73 2.48 -7.58
CA MET A 458 -14.37 2.64 -8.13
C MET A 458 -13.66 1.31 -8.41
N GLY A 459 -14.37 0.18 -8.32
CA GLY A 459 -13.82 -1.15 -8.60
C GLY A 459 -13.29 -1.90 -7.38
N ASP A 460 -13.44 -1.38 -6.15
CA ASP A 460 -13.11 -2.11 -4.91
C ASP A 460 -14.19 -3.17 -4.62
N ILE A 461 -14.33 -4.17 -5.49
CA ILE A 461 -15.20 -5.34 -5.32
C ILE A 461 -14.37 -6.56 -4.92
N TYR A 462 -15.01 -7.63 -4.52
CA TYR A 462 -14.36 -8.84 -4.01
C TYR A 462 -14.70 -10.04 -4.89
N VAL A 463 -13.67 -10.82 -5.21
CA VAL A 463 -13.75 -12.06 -5.97
C VAL A 463 -12.99 -13.18 -5.25
N ASP A 464 -13.24 -14.43 -5.62
CA ASP A 464 -12.41 -15.55 -5.19
C ASP A 464 -11.00 -15.38 -5.74
N GLY A 465 -10.02 -15.26 -4.83
CA GLY A 465 -8.66 -14.96 -5.23
C GLY A 465 -7.76 -14.58 -4.06
N ASN A 466 -6.50 -14.35 -4.38
CA ASN A 466 -5.50 -13.97 -3.40
C ASN A 466 -4.29 -13.28 -4.02
N PHE A 467 -3.39 -12.84 -3.16
CA PHE A 467 -2.06 -12.39 -3.55
C PHE A 467 -1.05 -13.51 -3.26
N GLN A 468 -0.23 -13.84 -4.25
CA GLN A 468 0.84 -14.83 -4.15
C GLN A 468 2.18 -14.23 -4.53
N THR A 469 3.24 -14.65 -3.84
CA THR A 469 4.61 -14.26 -4.20
C THR A 469 4.99 -14.89 -5.54
N LEU A 470 5.54 -14.10 -6.45
CA LEU A 470 6.07 -14.56 -7.71
C LEU A 470 7.37 -15.32 -7.47
N VAL A 471 7.44 -16.56 -7.91
CA VAL A 471 8.57 -17.46 -7.70
C VAL A 471 9.03 -18.05 -9.04
N SER A 472 10.30 -17.96 -9.34
CA SER A 472 10.91 -18.71 -10.44
C SER A 472 11.02 -20.19 -10.08
N ASP A 473 10.98 -21.10 -11.04
CA ASP A 473 11.04 -22.55 -10.77
C ASP A 473 12.29 -22.93 -9.94
N PRO A 474 12.13 -23.25 -8.63
CA PRO A 474 13.27 -23.54 -7.78
C PRO A 474 13.93 -24.90 -8.07
N TYR A 475 13.22 -25.81 -8.75
CA TYR A 475 13.79 -27.06 -9.21
C TYR A 475 14.74 -26.83 -10.40
N ALA A 476 14.31 -26.06 -11.39
CA ALA A 476 15.16 -25.65 -12.50
C ALA A 476 16.39 -24.86 -12.00
N TYR A 477 16.19 -24.04 -10.97
CA TYR A 477 17.30 -23.30 -10.35
C TYR A 477 18.34 -24.24 -9.75
N MET A 478 17.94 -25.27 -9.01
CA MET A 478 18.88 -26.26 -8.50
C MET A 478 19.55 -27.09 -9.59
N GLN A 479 18.84 -27.41 -10.70
CA GLN A 479 19.49 -28.03 -11.86
C GLN A 479 20.62 -27.14 -12.38
N HIS A 480 20.38 -25.85 -12.57
CA HIS A 480 21.42 -24.89 -12.99
C HIS A 480 22.59 -24.83 -12.02
N VAL A 481 22.34 -24.72 -10.72
CA VAL A 481 23.36 -24.68 -9.67
C VAL A 481 24.24 -25.94 -9.69
N CYS A 482 23.65 -27.10 -9.95
CA CYS A 482 24.35 -28.39 -10.03
C CYS A 482 25.00 -28.66 -11.41
N GLY A 483 24.92 -27.72 -12.36
CA GLY A 483 25.44 -27.93 -13.72
C GLY A 483 24.63 -28.91 -14.57
N ILE A 484 23.40 -29.22 -14.19
CA ILE A 484 22.42 -30.01 -14.93
C ILE A 484 21.65 -29.09 -15.85
N GLU A 485 21.32 -29.54 -17.08
CA GLU A 485 20.49 -28.75 -18.01
C GLU A 485 19.14 -28.43 -17.38
N PRO A 486 18.77 -27.14 -17.27
CA PRO A 486 17.57 -26.73 -16.57
C PRO A 486 16.28 -27.01 -17.36
N THR A 487 15.67 -28.15 -17.13
CA THR A 487 14.39 -28.55 -17.72
C THR A 487 13.20 -28.20 -16.85
N GLY A 488 13.42 -28.05 -15.53
CA GLY A 488 12.35 -27.81 -14.58
C GLY A 488 11.33 -28.96 -14.49
N LEU A 489 10.26 -28.71 -13.73
CA LEU A 489 9.09 -29.60 -13.66
C LEU A 489 7.89 -29.03 -14.41
N LEU A 490 7.96 -27.79 -14.87
CA LEU A 490 6.89 -27.04 -15.54
C LEU A 490 7.27 -26.80 -17.00
N GLY A 491 6.37 -27.19 -17.94
CA GLY A 491 6.51 -26.85 -19.35
C GLY A 491 6.20 -25.39 -19.64
N LYS A 492 6.43 -24.94 -20.90
CA LYS A 492 6.31 -23.52 -21.32
C LYS A 492 4.98 -22.85 -20.92
N ASN A 493 3.87 -23.58 -20.85
CA ASN A 493 2.55 -23.06 -20.52
C ASN A 493 2.04 -23.52 -19.14
N ASP A 494 2.89 -24.19 -18.37
CA ASP A 494 2.55 -24.74 -17.05
C ASP A 494 3.02 -23.79 -15.96
N PHE A 495 2.21 -23.67 -14.92
CA PHE A 495 2.48 -22.93 -13.69
C PHE A 495 2.13 -23.82 -12.49
N TYR A 496 2.58 -23.43 -11.31
CA TYR A 496 2.24 -24.18 -10.10
C TYR A 496 1.84 -23.24 -8.99
N SER A 497 0.73 -23.55 -8.33
CA SER A 497 0.32 -22.92 -7.08
C SER A 497 -0.24 -23.98 -6.15
N ASN A 498 0.38 -24.18 -4.99
CA ASN A 498 -0.12 -25.11 -3.99
C ASN A 498 -1.56 -24.77 -3.57
N TYR A 499 -1.82 -23.49 -3.29
CA TYR A 499 -3.14 -23.00 -2.87
C TYR A 499 -4.27 -23.39 -3.84
N TRP A 500 -4.06 -23.16 -5.13
CA TRP A 500 -5.07 -23.44 -6.15
C TRP A 500 -5.17 -24.92 -6.49
N ASN A 501 -4.03 -25.63 -6.52
CA ASN A 501 -3.97 -27.07 -6.78
C ASN A 501 -4.68 -27.89 -5.69
N GLU A 502 -4.58 -27.49 -4.41
CA GLU A 502 -5.32 -28.13 -3.31
C GLU A 502 -6.85 -27.95 -3.43
N ARG A 503 -7.29 -26.90 -4.11
CA ARG A 503 -8.71 -26.60 -4.38
C ARG A 503 -9.23 -27.19 -5.70
N GLY A 504 -8.39 -27.92 -6.41
CA GLY A 504 -8.75 -28.52 -7.70
C GLY A 504 -8.91 -27.52 -8.84
N VAL A 505 -8.40 -26.29 -8.68
CA VAL A 505 -8.42 -25.26 -9.72
C VAL A 505 -7.30 -25.53 -10.71
N THR A 506 -7.63 -25.54 -12.01
CA THR A 506 -6.68 -25.83 -13.09
C THR A 506 -6.24 -24.59 -13.87
N GLN A 507 -6.93 -23.46 -13.71
CA GLN A 507 -6.65 -22.24 -14.44
C GLN A 507 -6.98 -21.01 -13.60
N VAL A 508 -6.11 -20.01 -13.61
CA VAL A 508 -6.32 -18.72 -12.95
C VAL A 508 -5.86 -17.58 -13.86
N ASP A 509 -6.41 -16.40 -13.65
CA ASP A 509 -5.83 -15.15 -14.15
C ASP A 509 -4.82 -14.60 -13.15
N GLY A 510 -3.61 -14.28 -13.62
CA GLY A 510 -2.55 -13.61 -12.89
C GLY A 510 -2.42 -12.15 -13.31
N MET A 511 -2.29 -11.24 -12.32
CA MET A 511 -2.22 -9.79 -12.54
C MET A 511 -1.21 -9.15 -11.59
N ARG A 512 -0.48 -8.13 -12.06
CA ARG A 512 0.40 -7.32 -11.21
C ARG A 512 0.02 -5.84 -11.24
N SER A 513 0.03 -5.18 -10.09
CA SER A 513 -0.14 -3.72 -10.03
C SER A 513 1.22 -2.99 -10.08
N PRO A 514 1.29 -1.84 -10.79
CA PRO A 514 0.24 -1.20 -11.56
C PRO A 514 0.00 -1.89 -12.90
N LEU A 515 -1.27 -2.11 -13.28
CA LEU A 515 -1.66 -2.73 -14.54
C LEU A 515 -2.22 -1.65 -15.48
N THR A 516 -1.67 -1.54 -16.65
CA THR A 516 -1.95 -0.45 -17.60
C THR A 516 -2.55 -0.96 -18.91
N PHE A 517 -2.13 -2.15 -19.37
CA PHE A 517 -2.51 -2.67 -20.68
C PHE A 517 -3.11 -4.09 -20.58
N ARG A 518 -3.92 -4.47 -21.56
CA ARG A 518 -4.69 -5.73 -21.60
C ARG A 518 -3.82 -6.98 -21.53
N SER A 519 -2.64 -6.97 -22.16
CA SER A 519 -1.70 -8.10 -22.15
C SER A 519 -1.06 -8.39 -20.79
N GLU A 520 -1.30 -7.55 -19.79
CA GLU A 520 -0.78 -7.75 -18.42
C GLU A 520 -1.72 -8.65 -17.57
N HIS A 521 -2.82 -9.15 -18.16
CA HIS A 521 -3.58 -10.29 -17.65
C HIS A 521 -3.02 -11.56 -18.26
N VAL A 522 -2.69 -12.55 -17.44
CA VAL A 522 -2.10 -13.81 -17.88
C VAL A 522 -2.90 -15.00 -17.39
N ILE A 523 -3.48 -15.75 -18.33
CA ILE A 523 -4.12 -17.03 -18.00
C ILE A 523 -3.05 -18.07 -17.73
N MET A 524 -3.02 -18.57 -16.50
CA MET A 524 -2.03 -19.51 -15.99
C MET A 524 -2.67 -20.92 -15.85
N ASN A 525 -2.17 -21.90 -16.61
CA ASN A 525 -2.59 -23.30 -16.49
C ASN A 525 -1.80 -23.97 -15.36
N LEU A 526 -2.49 -24.45 -14.35
CA LEU A 526 -1.88 -25.00 -13.14
C LEU A 526 -1.62 -26.51 -13.30
N LYS A 527 -0.37 -26.91 -13.08
CA LYS A 527 0.07 -28.29 -13.13
C LYS A 527 0.23 -28.89 -11.75
N LYS A 528 -0.30 -30.10 -11.58
CA LYS A 528 -0.16 -30.89 -10.36
C LYS A 528 0.32 -32.27 -10.71
N THR A 529 1.52 -32.66 -10.22
CA THR A 529 2.10 -34.00 -10.35
C THR A 529 2.72 -34.41 -9.03
N PRO A 530 2.98 -35.71 -8.78
CA PRO A 530 3.69 -36.16 -7.59
C PRO A 530 5.05 -35.45 -7.41
N GLU A 531 5.78 -35.19 -8.51
CA GLU A 531 7.07 -34.51 -8.51
C GLU A 531 6.91 -33.05 -8.08
N THR A 532 5.93 -32.30 -8.64
CA THR A 532 5.68 -30.92 -8.24
C THR A 532 5.22 -30.83 -6.79
N GLU A 533 4.39 -31.74 -6.31
CA GLU A 533 3.97 -31.79 -4.90
C GLU A 533 5.16 -32.12 -3.97
N LYS A 534 6.08 -32.98 -4.38
CA LYS A 534 7.29 -33.30 -3.62
C LYS A 534 8.22 -32.11 -3.53
N TRP A 535 8.63 -31.56 -4.67
CA TRP A 535 9.72 -30.60 -4.73
C TRP A 535 9.28 -29.18 -4.37
N TYR A 536 8.02 -28.79 -4.62
CA TYR A 536 7.48 -27.46 -4.30
C TYR A 536 6.70 -27.42 -2.97
N ARG A 537 6.78 -28.46 -2.13
CA ARG A 537 6.03 -28.60 -0.87
C ARG A 537 6.21 -27.46 0.12
N TYR A 538 7.31 -26.72 0.05
CA TYR A 538 7.55 -25.53 0.88
C TYR A 538 6.96 -24.26 0.28
N CYS A 539 6.65 -24.21 -1.00
CA CYS A 539 6.12 -23.02 -1.70
C CYS A 539 4.59 -22.92 -1.59
N LYS A 540 4.06 -22.79 -0.35
CA LYS A 540 2.61 -22.84 -0.08
C LYS A 540 1.84 -21.61 -0.52
N THR A 541 2.47 -20.43 -0.51
CA THR A 541 1.83 -19.13 -0.78
C THR A 541 2.46 -18.39 -1.96
N GLY A 542 3.24 -19.11 -2.77
CA GLY A 542 3.83 -18.60 -4.00
C GLY A 542 3.18 -19.18 -5.24
N ILE A 543 3.31 -18.47 -6.34
CA ILE A 543 3.00 -18.95 -7.68
C ILE A 543 4.30 -19.12 -8.45
N ILE A 544 4.56 -20.35 -8.92
CA ILE A 544 5.81 -20.73 -9.57
C ILE A 544 5.67 -20.60 -11.08
N LEU A 545 6.57 -19.82 -11.69
CA LEU A 545 6.69 -19.67 -13.14
C LEU A 545 7.73 -20.66 -13.68
N ASN A 546 7.44 -21.22 -14.85
CA ASN A 546 8.40 -22.03 -15.61
C ASN A 546 9.57 -21.18 -16.15
N TRP A 547 10.66 -21.83 -16.57
CA TRP A 547 11.84 -21.19 -17.14
C TRP A 547 11.76 -21.00 -18.67
N PHE A 548 10.55 -21.08 -19.24
CA PHE A 548 10.32 -20.96 -20.67
C PHE A 548 9.34 -19.83 -20.97
N GLY A 549 9.39 -19.31 -22.19
CA GLY A 549 8.48 -18.24 -22.60
C GLY A 549 8.78 -16.87 -21.99
N HIS A 550 7.82 -15.95 -22.17
CA HIS A 550 7.98 -14.52 -21.85
C HIS A 550 6.99 -13.98 -20.80
N THR A 551 6.39 -14.86 -20.01
CA THR A 551 5.35 -14.51 -19.02
C THR A 551 5.77 -13.38 -18.07
N VAL A 552 7.05 -13.34 -17.66
CA VAL A 552 7.58 -12.28 -16.80
C VAL A 552 7.41 -10.89 -17.45
N GLN A 553 7.55 -10.79 -18.78
CA GLN A 553 7.37 -9.55 -19.52
C GLN A 553 5.92 -9.07 -19.48
N ASN A 554 4.94 -9.97 -19.51
CA ASN A 554 3.51 -9.63 -19.38
C ASN A 554 3.21 -8.99 -18.02
N PHE A 555 3.94 -9.33 -16.97
CA PHE A 555 3.80 -8.71 -15.65
C PHE A 555 4.59 -7.39 -15.51
N GLY A 556 4.81 -6.66 -16.60
CA GLY A 556 5.49 -5.38 -16.60
C GLY A 556 6.98 -5.47 -16.23
N GLY A 557 7.64 -6.57 -16.64
CA GLY A 557 9.04 -6.83 -16.27
C GLY A 557 9.20 -7.07 -14.77
N ALA A 558 8.36 -7.93 -14.19
CA ALA A 558 8.45 -8.30 -12.76
C ALA A 558 9.78 -9.00 -12.47
N ASP A 559 10.30 -8.80 -11.26
CA ASP A 559 11.47 -9.50 -10.71
C ASP A 559 11.00 -10.57 -9.71
N PHE A 560 11.89 -11.53 -9.39
CA PHE A 560 11.63 -12.53 -8.35
C PHE A 560 12.16 -12.08 -6.97
N ASP A 561 12.12 -10.79 -6.71
CA ASP A 561 12.64 -10.18 -5.47
C ASP A 561 11.55 -9.89 -4.41
N LEU A 562 10.50 -10.70 -4.36
CA LEU A 562 9.23 -10.60 -3.61
C LEU A 562 8.13 -9.82 -4.33
N ASP A 563 8.17 -9.73 -5.62
CA ASP A 563 7.02 -9.26 -6.38
C ASP A 563 5.80 -10.16 -6.14
N ILE A 564 4.63 -9.55 -6.10
CA ILE A 564 3.37 -10.20 -5.72
C ILE A 564 2.39 -10.11 -6.88
N LEU A 565 1.81 -11.25 -7.25
CA LEU A 565 0.71 -11.34 -8.20
C LEU A 565 -0.63 -11.45 -7.46
N ALA A 566 -1.63 -10.75 -7.95
CA ALA A 566 -3.02 -11.07 -7.70
C ALA A 566 -3.40 -12.25 -8.58
N THR A 567 -3.99 -13.29 -8.01
CA THR A 567 -4.47 -14.46 -8.74
C THR A 567 -5.94 -14.71 -8.43
N THR A 568 -6.73 -15.04 -9.46
CA THR A 568 -8.16 -15.33 -9.29
C THR A 568 -8.61 -16.47 -10.22
N SER A 569 -9.46 -17.34 -9.70
CA SER A 569 -10.16 -18.39 -10.46
C SER A 569 -11.59 -17.98 -10.84
N ASP A 570 -11.98 -16.72 -10.57
CA ASP A 570 -13.32 -16.25 -10.92
C ASP A 570 -13.60 -16.45 -12.43
N PRO A 571 -14.62 -17.24 -12.80
CA PRO A 571 -14.84 -17.62 -14.18
C PRO A 571 -15.19 -16.43 -15.09
N THR A 572 -15.78 -15.38 -14.53
CA THR A 572 -16.12 -14.16 -15.27
C THR A 572 -14.85 -13.38 -15.64
N ILE A 573 -13.89 -13.30 -14.71
CA ILE A 573 -12.60 -12.65 -14.96
C ILE A 573 -11.79 -13.47 -15.96
N VAL A 574 -11.61 -14.77 -15.70
CA VAL A 574 -10.84 -15.67 -16.59
C VAL A 574 -11.40 -15.66 -18.03
N LYS A 575 -12.71 -15.61 -18.19
CA LYS A 575 -13.38 -15.47 -19.49
C LYS A 575 -13.12 -14.11 -20.14
N GLY A 576 -13.08 -13.04 -19.33
CA GLY A 576 -12.94 -11.66 -19.78
C GLY A 576 -11.52 -11.25 -20.19
N VAL A 577 -10.52 -12.11 -20.00
CA VAL A 577 -9.14 -11.83 -20.42
C VAL A 577 -9.04 -11.88 -21.95
N TYR A 578 -8.43 -10.86 -22.55
CA TYR A 578 -8.13 -10.82 -23.99
C TYR A 578 -7.00 -11.82 -24.31
N LYS A 579 -7.31 -12.87 -25.09
CA LYS A 579 -6.40 -14.00 -25.32
C LYS A 579 -5.29 -13.72 -26.34
N ASP A 580 -5.54 -12.83 -27.28
CA ASP A 580 -4.66 -12.58 -28.44
C ASP A 580 -3.91 -11.23 -28.35
N GLU A 581 -3.90 -10.60 -27.17
CA GLU A 581 -3.18 -9.35 -26.94
C GLU A 581 -1.67 -9.57 -26.91
N LEU A 582 -0.94 -8.80 -27.70
CA LEU A 582 0.51 -8.86 -27.73
C LEU A 582 1.14 -8.13 -26.53
N THR A 583 2.19 -8.69 -26.01
CA THR A 583 2.97 -8.08 -24.92
C THR A 583 3.66 -6.81 -25.42
N MET A 584 3.67 -5.75 -24.59
CA MET A 584 4.40 -4.53 -24.88
C MET A 584 5.90 -4.73 -24.58
N MET A 585 6.75 -4.30 -25.53
CA MET A 585 8.20 -4.26 -25.35
C MET A 585 8.81 -2.94 -25.86
N TYR A 586 9.96 -2.60 -25.31
CA TYR A 586 10.77 -1.46 -25.73
C TYR A 586 12.22 -1.66 -25.29
N ASP A 587 13.14 -0.94 -25.90
CA ASP A 587 14.55 -0.91 -25.48
C ASP A 587 14.70 0.00 -24.25
N ALA A 588 14.83 -0.61 -23.08
CA ALA A 588 15.06 0.12 -21.85
C ALA A 588 16.44 0.79 -21.86
N PRO A 589 16.53 2.11 -21.56
CA PRO A 589 17.80 2.80 -21.52
C PRO A 589 18.69 2.26 -20.41
N LYS A 590 19.95 1.97 -20.75
CA LYS A 590 20.97 1.50 -19.80
C LYS A 590 21.71 2.69 -19.20
N PRO A 591 21.91 2.78 -17.89
CA PRO A 591 22.69 3.84 -17.27
C PRO A 591 24.19 3.65 -17.56
N GLU A 592 24.91 4.78 -17.72
CA GLU A 592 26.34 4.80 -17.94
C GLU A 592 27.10 4.30 -16.69
N LYS A 593 28.07 3.41 -16.88
CA LYS A 593 28.99 2.95 -15.83
C LYS A 593 30.28 3.73 -15.89
N LYS A 594 30.67 4.36 -14.81
CA LYS A 594 31.93 5.10 -14.65
C LYS A 594 32.36 5.18 -13.19
N ILE A 595 33.58 5.64 -12.92
CA ILE A 595 33.94 6.08 -11.57
C ILE A 595 33.14 7.36 -11.31
N PHE A 596 32.11 7.29 -10.48
CA PHE A 596 31.18 8.39 -10.27
C PHE A 596 31.63 9.34 -9.16
N THR A 597 31.17 10.59 -9.23
CA THR A 597 31.42 11.65 -8.26
C THR A 597 30.17 11.93 -7.42
N LYS A 598 30.33 12.73 -6.34
CA LYS A 598 29.19 13.24 -5.56
C LYS A 598 28.20 14.02 -6.45
N GLU A 599 28.68 14.72 -7.46
CA GLU A 599 27.83 15.46 -8.40
C GLU A 599 27.01 14.52 -9.30
N ASP A 600 27.55 13.38 -9.70
CA ASP A 600 26.80 12.36 -10.46
C ASP A 600 25.64 11.77 -9.62
N ILE A 601 25.86 11.58 -8.32
CA ILE A 601 24.80 11.16 -7.38
C ILE A 601 23.73 12.24 -7.28
N ARG A 602 24.10 13.51 -7.16
CA ARG A 602 23.15 14.64 -7.10
C ARG A 602 22.29 14.73 -8.36
N LYS A 603 22.89 14.56 -9.54
CA LYS A 603 22.16 14.52 -10.81
C LYS A 603 21.19 13.34 -10.85
N ALA A 604 21.60 12.17 -10.39
CA ALA A 604 20.74 10.98 -10.32
C ALA A 604 19.54 11.22 -9.39
N ASP A 605 19.72 11.86 -8.25
CA ASP A 605 18.61 12.24 -7.35
C ASP A 605 17.61 13.17 -8.05
N LYS A 606 18.09 14.25 -8.67
CA LYS A 606 17.23 15.22 -9.36
C LYS A 606 16.38 14.57 -10.45
N PHE A 607 16.97 13.71 -11.27
CA PHE A 607 16.23 12.95 -12.28
C PHE A 607 15.21 11.97 -11.67
N SER A 608 15.45 11.48 -10.47
CA SER A 608 14.62 10.50 -9.79
C SER A 608 13.42 11.10 -9.07
N PHE A 609 13.46 12.40 -8.72
CA PHE A 609 12.43 13.04 -7.92
C PHE A 609 11.06 13.05 -8.57
N GLY A 610 10.05 12.78 -7.72
CA GLY A 610 8.65 12.74 -8.11
C GLY A 610 8.26 11.50 -8.90
N SER A 611 6.96 11.28 -9.00
CA SER A 611 6.40 10.18 -9.77
C SER A 611 5.10 10.61 -10.42
N ILE A 612 4.98 10.33 -11.72
CA ILE A 612 3.75 10.56 -12.48
C ILE A 612 2.97 9.27 -12.76
N ILE A 613 3.30 8.16 -12.07
CA ILE A 613 2.61 6.86 -12.23
C ILE A 613 1.10 7.03 -12.12
N GLY A 614 0.61 7.78 -11.12
CA GLY A 614 -0.82 8.04 -10.97
C GLY A 614 -1.44 8.84 -12.12
N GLN A 615 -0.69 9.76 -12.73
CA GLN A 615 -1.15 10.50 -13.91
C GLN A 615 -1.24 9.58 -15.14
N ILE A 616 -0.25 8.70 -15.33
CA ILE A 616 -0.25 7.70 -16.41
C ILE A 616 -1.47 6.78 -16.29
N THR A 617 -1.74 6.28 -15.08
CA THR A 617 -2.91 5.43 -14.83
C THR A 617 -4.23 6.14 -15.11
N ASN A 618 -4.31 7.44 -14.81
CA ASN A 618 -5.49 8.24 -15.14
C ASN A 618 -5.65 8.42 -16.66
N LYS A 619 -4.56 8.63 -17.38
CA LYS A 619 -4.58 8.70 -18.85
C LYS A 619 -5.05 7.38 -19.46
N SER A 620 -4.53 6.26 -18.96
CA SER A 620 -4.97 4.93 -19.36
C SER A 620 -6.48 4.74 -19.14
N SER A 621 -7.02 5.13 -17.97
CA SER A 621 -8.46 5.04 -17.70
C SER A 621 -9.32 5.92 -18.62
N ASN A 622 -8.84 7.13 -18.92
CA ASN A 622 -9.48 8.00 -19.90
C ASN A 622 -9.45 7.36 -21.29
N ALA A 623 -8.32 6.79 -21.70
CA ALA A 623 -8.17 6.15 -23.01
C ALA A 623 -9.08 4.92 -23.16
N TYR A 624 -9.23 4.08 -22.10
CA TYR A 624 -10.17 2.94 -22.16
C TYR A 624 -11.62 3.40 -22.30
N ALA A 625 -12.04 4.44 -21.59
CA ALA A 625 -13.38 4.97 -21.74
C ALA A 625 -13.58 5.63 -23.12
N LEU A 626 -12.56 6.33 -23.66
CA LEU A 626 -12.60 6.87 -25.01
C LEU A 626 -12.66 5.74 -26.06
N LEU A 627 -11.87 4.69 -25.88
CA LEU A 627 -11.85 3.54 -26.78
C LEU A 627 -13.25 2.90 -26.88
N ALA A 628 -13.91 2.69 -25.73
CA ALA A 628 -15.29 2.18 -25.72
C ALA A 628 -16.27 3.12 -26.41
N GLU A 629 -16.13 4.44 -26.26
CA GLU A 629 -17.01 5.41 -26.94
C GLU A 629 -16.82 5.41 -28.46
N ILE A 630 -15.57 5.32 -28.92
CA ILE A 630 -15.26 5.23 -30.35
C ILE A 630 -15.78 3.92 -30.93
N GLU A 631 -15.59 2.83 -30.22
CA GLU A 631 -16.06 1.51 -30.63
C GLU A 631 -17.59 1.44 -30.79
N GLU A 632 -18.32 2.00 -29.81
CA GLU A 632 -19.79 2.07 -29.86
C GLU A 632 -20.30 2.93 -31.02
N LYS A 633 -19.65 4.04 -31.34
CA LYS A 633 -20.13 5.00 -32.31
C LYS A 633 -19.63 4.77 -33.74
N TYR A 634 -18.38 4.30 -33.87
CA TYR A 634 -17.67 4.27 -35.15
C TYR A 634 -17.06 2.90 -35.49
N GLY A 635 -17.04 1.95 -34.52
CA GLY A 635 -16.42 0.63 -34.68
C GLY A 635 -14.90 0.63 -34.52
N LYS A 636 -14.33 -0.57 -34.45
CA LYS A 636 -12.88 -0.79 -34.24
C LYS A 636 -12.00 -0.39 -35.43
N ASN A 637 -12.56 -0.38 -36.65
CA ASN A 637 -11.85 -0.05 -37.89
C ASN A 637 -11.73 1.48 -38.11
N ASN A 638 -11.64 2.25 -37.05
CA ASN A 638 -11.57 3.70 -37.12
C ASN A 638 -10.16 4.16 -36.69
N ARG A 639 -9.57 5.10 -37.44
CA ARG A 639 -8.23 5.64 -37.14
C ARG A 639 -8.08 6.11 -35.67
N MET A 640 -9.16 6.68 -35.10
CA MET A 640 -9.13 7.11 -33.70
C MET A 640 -9.06 5.96 -32.72
N TRP A 641 -9.68 4.84 -33.06
CA TRP A 641 -9.55 3.63 -32.25
C TRP A 641 -8.08 3.15 -32.26
N GLU A 642 -7.46 3.10 -33.45
CA GLU A 642 -6.07 2.67 -33.62
C GLU A 642 -5.11 3.60 -32.86
N VAL A 643 -5.26 4.92 -32.97
CA VAL A 643 -4.43 5.91 -32.25
C VAL A 643 -4.62 5.79 -30.74
N THR A 644 -5.86 5.67 -30.27
CA THR A 644 -6.16 5.55 -28.83
C THR A 644 -5.59 4.25 -28.27
N TYR A 645 -5.70 3.16 -29.03
CA TYR A 645 -5.16 1.86 -28.67
C TYR A 645 -3.61 1.90 -28.62
N SER A 646 -2.97 2.47 -29.62
CA SER A 646 -1.52 2.70 -29.65
C SER A 646 -1.05 3.53 -28.43
N ARG A 647 -1.80 4.55 -28.01
CA ARG A 647 -1.51 5.34 -26.82
C ARG A 647 -1.65 4.56 -25.53
N LEU A 648 -2.56 3.57 -25.43
CA LEU A 648 -2.61 2.65 -24.29
C LEU A 648 -1.33 1.81 -24.19
N ILE A 649 -0.81 1.31 -25.31
CA ILE A 649 0.46 0.58 -25.35
C ILE A 649 1.61 1.50 -24.90
N GLN A 650 1.64 2.75 -25.37
CA GLN A 650 2.64 3.75 -24.97
C GLN A 650 2.50 4.15 -23.49
N CYS A 651 1.30 4.15 -22.90
CA CYS A 651 1.09 4.32 -21.47
C CYS A 651 1.80 3.21 -20.67
N CYS A 652 1.75 1.97 -21.13
CA CYS A 652 2.45 0.85 -20.51
C CYS A 652 3.97 1.07 -20.51
N LYS A 653 4.57 1.49 -21.65
CA LYS A 653 5.99 1.89 -21.72
C LYS A 653 6.32 3.03 -20.75
N ALA A 654 5.52 4.10 -20.77
CA ALA A 654 5.73 5.25 -19.89
C ALA A 654 5.67 4.86 -18.40
N GLN A 655 4.77 3.94 -18.03
CA GLN A 655 4.66 3.38 -16.70
C GLN A 655 5.93 2.64 -16.28
N SER A 656 6.42 1.72 -17.12
CA SER A 656 7.66 0.96 -16.89
C SER A 656 8.85 1.90 -16.71
N GLY A 657 8.99 2.91 -17.60
CA GLY A 657 10.03 3.93 -17.48
C GLY A 657 9.97 4.74 -16.17
N GLN A 658 8.75 5.06 -15.68
CA GLN A 658 8.59 5.76 -14.40
C GLN A 658 8.87 4.87 -13.17
N ILE A 659 8.63 3.58 -13.26
CA ILE A 659 8.96 2.62 -12.20
C ILE A 659 10.49 2.54 -12.04
N ASP A 660 11.22 2.48 -13.16
CA ASP A 660 12.67 2.34 -13.18
C ASP A 660 13.45 3.68 -13.20
N LYS A 661 12.75 4.81 -13.17
CA LYS A 661 13.33 6.15 -13.24
C LYS A 661 14.54 6.35 -12.30
N ALA A 662 14.42 5.88 -11.07
CA ALA A 662 15.47 5.99 -10.05
C ALA A 662 16.74 5.16 -10.38
N LYS A 663 16.61 4.09 -11.18
CA LYS A 663 17.73 3.24 -11.59
C LYS A 663 18.35 3.70 -12.92
N ILE A 664 17.55 4.35 -13.78
CA ILE A 664 17.99 4.83 -15.12
C ILE A 664 18.95 6.01 -15.01
N GLY A 665 18.71 6.93 -14.04
CA GLY A 665 19.61 8.07 -13.78
C GLY A 665 19.63 9.15 -14.88
N ARG A 666 18.58 9.23 -15.68
CA ARG A 666 18.35 10.28 -16.67
C ARG A 666 16.86 10.60 -16.78
N GLU A 667 16.56 11.69 -17.49
CA GLU A 667 15.18 12.05 -17.73
C GLU A 667 14.44 10.96 -18.51
N VAL A 668 13.22 10.65 -18.07
CA VAL A 668 12.32 9.69 -18.70
C VAL A 668 11.20 10.47 -19.36
N LYS A 669 10.92 10.20 -20.62
CA LYS A 669 9.81 10.84 -21.37
C LYS A 669 8.51 10.74 -20.55
N GLY A 670 7.93 11.89 -20.28
CA GLY A 670 6.64 12.00 -19.61
C GLY A 670 5.47 11.71 -20.53
N ILE A 671 4.26 11.87 -20.02
CA ILE A 671 3.04 11.77 -20.84
C ILE A 671 2.96 13.02 -21.73
N PRO A 672 2.82 12.86 -23.06
CA PRO A 672 2.63 13.97 -23.97
C PRO A 672 1.40 14.80 -23.62
N LYS A 673 1.54 16.10 -23.68
CA LYS A 673 0.41 17.04 -23.41
C LYS A 673 -0.76 16.87 -24.39
N LEU A 674 -0.46 16.37 -25.61
CA LEU A 674 -1.44 16.10 -26.66
C LEU A 674 -2.30 14.85 -26.38
N TRP A 675 -1.88 13.98 -25.50
CA TRP A 675 -2.69 12.81 -25.15
C TRP A 675 -3.91 13.26 -24.37
N VAL A 676 -5.01 13.31 -25.11
CA VAL A 676 -6.24 13.88 -24.64
C VAL A 676 -6.74 13.14 -23.41
N GLU A 677 -6.86 13.88 -22.35
CA GLU A 677 -7.90 13.61 -21.39
C GLU A 677 -9.21 13.95 -22.10
N TYR A 678 -10.28 13.32 -21.87
CA TYR A 678 -11.63 13.62 -22.34
C TYR A 678 -12.00 15.13 -22.38
N ARG A 679 -11.06 16.00 -22.69
CA ARG A 679 -11.22 17.45 -22.77
C ARG A 679 -10.94 17.90 -24.19
N LYS A 680 -11.87 18.69 -24.71
CA LYS A 680 -11.55 19.52 -25.86
C LYS A 680 -10.37 20.41 -25.51
N LEU A 681 -9.35 20.38 -26.35
CA LEU A 681 -8.28 21.35 -26.29
C LEU A 681 -8.78 22.64 -26.96
N ASP A 682 -8.55 23.75 -26.28
CA ASP A 682 -8.87 25.08 -26.82
C ASP A 682 -8.01 25.31 -28.08
N GLU A 683 -8.66 25.54 -29.22
CA GLU A 683 -7.98 25.74 -30.51
C GLU A 683 -7.03 26.94 -30.49
N ASP A 684 -7.37 28.00 -29.79
CA ASP A 684 -6.49 29.19 -29.63
C ASP A 684 -5.23 28.88 -28.82
N ILE A 685 -5.33 28.01 -27.81
CA ILE A 685 -4.20 27.56 -27.01
C ILE A 685 -3.28 26.66 -27.87
N ILE A 686 -3.83 25.86 -28.75
CA ILE A 686 -3.08 24.96 -29.64
C ILE A 686 -2.23 25.75 -30.62
N ILE A 687 -2.81 26.75 -31.26
CA ILE A 687 -2.11 27.60 -32.26
C ILE A 687 -0.96 28.38 -31.61
N ASN A 688 -1.14 28.85 -30.37
CA ASN A 688 -0.16 29.65 -29.66
C ASN A 688 0.97 28.84 -28.97
N LYS A 689 0.88 27.50 -28.94
CA LYS A 689 1.85 26.63 -28.25
C LYS A 689 2.85 25.95 -29.17
N GLY A 690 2.89 26.27 -30.45
CA GLY A 690 3.87 25.76 -31.40
C GLY A 690 3.75 24.29 -31.76
N TYR A 691 2.51 23.74 -31.74
CA TYR A 691 2.22 22.41 -32.26
C TYR A 691 2.38 22.33 -33.76
N SER A 692 2.77 21.17 -34.30
CA SER A 692 2.86 20.96 -35.74
C SER A 692 1.46 21.04 -36.40
N GLU A 693 1.40 21.30 -37.71
CA GLU A 693 0.13 21.29 -38.45
C GLU A 693 -0.57 19.94 -38.38
N GLU A 694 0.20 18.87 -38.29
CA GLU A 694 -0.31 17.51 -38.16
C GLU A 694 -0.95 17.28 -36.80
N ASP A 695 -0.31 17.74 -35.72
CA ASP A 695 -0.84 17.74 -34.37
C ASP A 695 -2.15 18.54 -34.29
N VAL A 696 -2.20 19.71 -34.90
CA VAL A 696 -3.40 20.55 -34.93
C VAL A 696 -4.55 19.87 -35.65
N LYS A 697 -4.29 19.18 -36.77
CA LYS A 697 -5.32 18.38 -37.48
C LYS A 697 -5.85 17.24 -36.60
N GLU A 698 -4.95 16.55 -35.92
CA GLU A 698 -5.31 15.45 -35.03
C GLU A 698 -6.12 15.95 -33.84
N ILE A 699 -5.73 17.04 -33.19
CA ILE A 699 -6.46 17.67 -32.11
C ILE A 699 -7.86 18.12 -32.55
N LYS A 700 -7.98 18.75 -33.72
CA LYS A 700 -9.28 19.14 -34.28
C LYS A 700 -10.18 17.92 -34.50
N PHE A 701 -9.61 16.84 -34.98
CA PHE A 701 -10.34 15.59 -35.16
C PHE A 701 -10.80 15.01 -33.82
N TYR A 702 -9.93 14.97 -32.80
CA TYR A 702 -10.31 14.61 -31.45
C TYR A 702 -11.42 15.49 -30.90
N ASN A 703 -11.31 16.82 -31.03
CA ASN A 703 -12.32 17.75 -30.56
C ASN A 703 -13.69 17.58 -31.25
N SER A 704 -13.71 17.03 -32.48
CA SER A 704 -14.95 16.75 -33.19
C SER A 704 -15.72 15.54 -32.61
N ILE A 705 -14.99 14.63 -31.99
CA ILE A 705 -15.55 13.39 -31.40
C ILE A 705 -15.80 13.54 -29.90
N LEU A 706 -14.91 14.23 -29.19
CA LEU A 706 -14.96 14.37 -27.75
C LEU A 706 -15.91 15.47 -27.28
N LEU A 707 -16.75 15.14 -26.32
CA LEU A 707 -17.69 16.06 -25.67
C LEU A 707 -17.13 16.60 -24.33
N ASP A 708 -15.86 16.77 -24.16
CA ASP A 708 -15.23 17.29 -22.92
C ASP A 708 -15.70 16.56 -21.63
N LYS A 709 -15.63 15.22 -21.64
CA LYS A 709 -16.17 14.37 -20.58
C LYS A 709 -15.10 13.55 -19.88
N TYR A 710 -15.33 13.27 -18.61
CA TYR A 710 -14.54 12.29 -17.85
C TYR A 710 -15.22 10.90 -17.86
N PRO A 711 -14.47 9.80 -17.58
CA PRO A 711 -15.09 8.51 -17.26
C PRO A 711 -16.09 8.65 -16.11
N TYR A 712 -17.25 7.99 -16.22
CA TYR A 712 -18.34 8.13 -15.26
C TYR A 712 -17.92 7.89 -13.80
N PHE A 713 -17.09 6.87 -13.54
CA PHE A 713 -16.64 6.53 -12.19
C PHE A 713 -15.67 7.56 -11.57
N PHE A 714 -15.11 8.50 -12.36
CA PHE A 714 -14.21 9.55 -11.86
C PHE A 714 -14.90 10.52 -10.90
N LYS A 715 -16.22 10.64 -10.93
CA LYS A 715 -16.97 11.42 -9.95
C LYS A 715 -16.82 10.90 -8.51
N TYR A 716 -16.43 9.63 -8.33
CA TYR A 716 -16.09 9.06 -7.03
C TYR A 716 -14.59 9.14 -6.71
N ARG A 717 -13.75 9.30 -7.73
CA ARG A 717 -12.30 9.28 -7.60
C ARG A 717 -11.71 10.67 -7.41
N TYR A 718 -12.25 11.69 -8.09
CA TYR A 718 -11.73 13.06 -8.11
C TYR A 718 -12.77 14.06 -7.64
N GLU A 719 -12.39 14.85 -6.63
CA GLU A 719 -13.30 15.83 -6.01
C GLU A 719 -13.75 16.89 -7.00
N ASP A 720 -12.86 17.38 -7.87
CA ASP A 720 -13.22 18.38 -8.90
C ASP A 720 -14.20 17.82 -9.92
N CYS A 721 -14.02 16.58 -10.36
CA CYS A 721 -14.97 15.91 -11.23
C CYS A 721 -16.33 15.76 -10.53
N LYS A 722 -16.33 15.38 -9.26
CA LYS A 722 -17.54 15.28 -8.43
C LYS A 722 -18.25 16.63 -8.31
N LYS A 723 -17.54 17.69 -7.94
CA LYS A 723 -18.11 19.05 -7.82
C LYS A 723 -18.76 19.52 -9.12
N LYS A 724 -18.11 19.29 -10.27
CA LYS A 724 -18.66 19.60 -11.59
C LYS A 724 -19.91 18.80 -11.91
N TYR A 725 -19.88 17.50 -11.63
CA TYR A 725 -21.00 16.61 -11.85
C TYR A 725 -22.20 16.96 -10.96
N ASP A 726 -21.99 17.14 -9.67
CA ASP A 726 -23.03 17.49 -8.69
C ASP A 726 -23.69 18.82 -9.09
N LYS A 727 -22.88 19.86 -9.38
CA LYS A 727 -23.40 21.16 -9.85
C LYS A 727 -24.24 21.02 -11.13
N TYR A 728 -23.79 20.20 -12.06
CA TYR A 728 -24.52 19.96 -13.31
C TYR A 728 -25.87 19.28 -13.06
N VAL A 729 -25.88 18.25 -12.19
CA VAL A 729 -27.10 17.55 -11.79
C VAL A 729 -28.07 18.48 -11.09
N ASP A 730 -27.62 19.31 -10.15
CA ASP A 730 -28.47 20.25 -9.42
C ASP A 730 -29.11 21.28 -10.34
N ILE A 731 -28.39 21.82 -11.32
CA ILE A 731 -28.91 22.76 -12.31
C ILE A 731 -30.04 22.09 -13.13
N ASN A 732 -29.80 20.85 -13.61
CA ASN A 732 -30.78 20.15 -14.44
C ASN A 732 -31.95 19.60 -13.60
N GLU A 733 -31.77 19.23 -12.37
CA GLU A 733 -32.84 18.87 -11.44
C GLU A 733 -33.79 20.07 -11.22
N ASN A 734 -33.28 21.27 -11.05
CA ASN A 734 -34.06 22.50 -10.90
C ASN A 734 -34.80 22.84 -12.21
N ALA A 735 -34.12 22.75 -13.36
CA ALA A 735 -34.73 22.96 -14.67
C ALA A 735 -35.86 21.97 -14.96
N CYS A 736 -35.66 20.68 -14.64
CA CYS A 736 -36.67 19.63 -14.78
C CYS A 736 -37.90 19.89 -13.90
N LYS A 737 -37.70 20.27 -12.63
CA LYS A 737 -38.80 20.64 -11.71
C LYS A 737 -39.58 21.86 -12.18
N GLN A 738 -38.88 22.86 -12.69
CA GLN A 738 -39.55 24.07 -13.23
C GLN A 738 -40.37 23.75 -14.47
N LYS A 739 -39.80 22.97 -15.42
CA LYS A 739 -40.43 22.71 -16.72
C LYS A 739 -41.49 21.62 -16.63
N PHE A 740 -41.22 20.48 -15.97
CA PHE A 740 -42.08 19.30 -15.98
C PHE A 740 -42.77 19.01 -14.64
N LYS A 741 -42.52 19.79 -13.59
CA LYS A 741 -43.08 19.61 -12.21
C LYS A 741 -42.75 18.22 -11.59
N ILE A 742 -41.75 17.54 -12.08
CA ILE A 742 -41.26 16.26 -11.55
C ILE A 742 -39.73 16.30 -11.35
N THR A 743 -39.19 15.36 -10.58
CA THR A 743 -37.74 15.25 -10.38
C THR A 743 -37.07 14.68 -11.62
N LEU A 744 -35.80 15.01 -11.82
CA LEU A 744 -35.00 14.44 -12.93
C LEU A 744 -34.98 12.90 -12.86
N LYS A 745 -34.85 12.33 -11.66
CA LYS A 745 -34.94 10.88 -11.44
C LYS A 745 -36.29 10.31 -11.88
N SER A 746 -37.38 10.97 -11.54
CA SER A 746 -38.71 10.55 -11.97
C SER A 746 -38.85 10.64 -13.49
N LEU A 747 -38.33 11.70 -14.12
CA LEU A 747 -38.36 11.89 -15.56
C LEU A 747 -37.59 10.76 -16.28
N ILE A 748 -36.41 10.41 -15.79
CA ILE A 748 -35.59 9.32 -16.35
C ILE A 748 -36.35 8.00 -16.29
N SER A 749 -37.07 7.72 -15.19
CA SER A 749 -37.78 6.45 -14.96
C SER A 749 -39.17 6.34 -15.65
N LEU A 750 -39.68 7.39 -16.32
CA LEU A 750 -40.95 7.32 -17.04
C LEU A 750 -40.89 6.31 -18.21
N ASN A 751 -41.89 5.42 -18.32
CA ASN A 751 -41.99 4.46 -19.43
C ASN A 751 -42.37 5.14 -20.73
N LYS A 752 -43.20 6.20 -20.66
CA LYS A 752 -43.62 7.01 -21.83
C LYS A 752 -43.22 8.45 -21.57
N LYS A 753 -42.52 9.04 -22.51
CA LYS A 753 -42.03 10.43 -22.45
C LYS A 753 -42.59 11.24 -23.64
N THR A 754 -42.90 12.50 -23.39
CA THR A 754 -43.24 13.45 -24.46
C THR A 754 -42.00 13.82 -25.28
N PRO A 755 -42.16 14.29 -26.55
CA PRO A 755 -41.01 14.76 -27.34
C PRO A 755 -40.13 15.79 -26.61
N GLU A 756 -40.72 16.74 -25.89
CA GLU A 756 -39.97 17.72 -25.10
C GLU A 756 -39.17 17.11 -23.93
N GLN A 757 -39.72 16.06 -23.33
CA GLN A 757 -39.02 15.32 -22.25
C GLN A 757 -37.84 14.53 -22.80
N ILE A 758 -38.00 13.94 -24.02
CA ILE A 758 -36.93 13.25 -24.71
C ILE A 758 -35.80 14.23 -25.05
N GLU A 759 -36.15 15.35 -25.71
CA GLU A 759 -35.19 16.40 -26.04
C GLU A 759 -34.42 16.92 -24.82
N PHE A 760 -35.14 17.12 -23.71
CA PHE A 760 -34.49 17.54 -22.45
C PHE A 760 -33.47 16.50 -21.95
N LEU A 761 -33.82 15.23 -21.96
CA LEU A 761 -32.92 14.14 -21.53
C LEU A 761 -31.76 13.95 -22.51
N ASP A 762 -31.99 14.09 -23.82
CA ASP A 762 -30.92 14.02 -24.82
C ASP A 762 -29.87 15.13 -24.57
N ASN A 763 -30.34 16.34 -24.32
CA ASN A 763 -29.47 17.46 -23.96
C ASN A 763 -28.79 17.21 -22.62
N TYR A 764 -29.51 16.70 -21.61
CA TYR A 764 -28.94 16.34 -20.33
C TYR A 764 -27.78 15.34 -20.48
N TYR A 765 -27.97 14.24 -21.20
CA TYR A 765 -26.89 13.25 -21.40
C TYR A 765 -25.79 13.77 -22.32
N ARG A 766 -26.12 14.60 -23.30
CA ARG A 766 -25.16 15.18 -24.24
C ARG A 766 -24.15 16.09 -23.56
N TYR A 767 -24.59 16.96 -22.65
CA TYR A 767 -23.76 17.97 -22.00
C TYR A 767 -23.30 17.59 -20.59
N MET A 768 -23.60 16.37 -20.13
CA MET A 768 -23.12 15.84 -18.86
C MET A 768 -21.59 15.80 -18.85
N PRO A 769 -20.92 16.23 -17.74
CA PRO A 769 -19.45 16.28 -17.67
C PRO A 769 -18.76 14.92 -17.56
N VAL A 770 -19.54 13.83 -17.51
CA VAL A 770 -19.04 12.44 -17.48
C VAL A 770 -19.67 11.62 -18.58
N THR A 771 -18.94 10.64 -19.12
CA THR A 771 -19.45 9.78 -20.19
C THR A 771 -20.21 8.58 -19.64
N MET A 772 -21.32 8.23 -20.31
CA MET A 772 -22.19 7.09 -19.97
C MET A 772 -21.91 5.85 -20.82
N ASN A 773 -20.82 5.80 -21.57
CA ASN A 773 -20.45 4.66 -22.41
C ASN A 773 -20.28 3.35 -21.63
N ASN A 774 -20.21 2.22 -22.33
CA ASN A 774 -20.17 0.88 -21.76
C ASN A 774 -18.74 0.36 -21.52
N SER A 775 -17.78 1.24 -21.17
CA SER A 775 -16.53 0.75 -20.62
C SER A 775 -16.78 -0.04 -19.32
N PRO A 776 -16.01 -1.10 -19.02
CA PRO A 776 -16.26 -1.97 -17.87
C PRO A 776 -16.44 -1.20 -16.55
N MET A 777 -15.58 -0.21 -16.29
CA MET A 777 -15.66 0.58 -15.06
C MET A 777 -16.87 1.52 -14.99
N ASN A 778 -17.32 2.06 -16.14
CA ASN A 778 -18.53 2.87 -16.19
C ASN A 778 -19.78 2.01 -15.95
N MET A 779 -19.84 0.82 -16.55
CA MET A 779 -20.93 -0.13 -16.33
C MET A 779 -20.99 -0.57 -14.86
N LEU A 780 -19.86 -0.94 -14.27
CA LEU A 780 -19.77 -1.34 -12.86
C LEU A 780 -20.23 -0.22 -11.93
N CYS A 781 -19.75 1.00 -12.14
CA CYS A 781 -20.13 2.14 -11.34
C CYS A 781 -21.64 2.39 -11.39
N ARG A 782 -22.24 2.42 -12.59
CA ARG A 782 -23.69 2.59 -12.76
C ARG A 782 -24.50 1.46 -12.13
N TYR A 783 -24.03 0.23 -12.24
CA TYR A 783 -24.71 -0.93 -11.66
C TYR A 783 -24.77 -0.82 -10.14
N ILE A 784 -23.64 -0.56 -9.46
CA ILE A 784 -23.59 -0.43 -8.00
C ILE A 784 -24.41 0.76 -7.51
N GLU A 785 -24.37 1.90 -8.23
CA GLU A 785 -25.23 3.06 -7.92
C GLU A 785 -26.72 2.76 -8.03
N GLY A 786 -27.12 1.92 -8.98
CA GLY A 786 -28.51 1.52 -9.19
C GLY A 786 -29.07 0.63 -8.07
N ILE A 787 -28.19 0.03 -7.23
CA ILE A 787 -28.63 -0.84 -6.14
C ILE A 787 -29.18 -0.03 -4.96
N ASN A 788 -30.38 -0.35 -4.55
CA ASN A 788 -30.96 0.21 -3.32
C ASN A 788 -30.52 -0.60 -2.09
N PHE A 789 -29.42 -0.22 -1.49
CA PHE A 789 -28.90 -0.86 -0.27
C PHE A 789 -29.71 -0.58 1.00
N LYS A 790 -30.87 0.08 0.87
CA LYS A 790 -31.78 0.40 2.01
C LYS A 790 -31.07 1.03 3.22
N ILE A 791 -29.99 1.78 2.98
CA ILE A 791 -29.30 2.52 4.02
C ILE A 791 -30.23 3.62 4.46
N SER A 792 -31.00 3.38 5.52
CA SER A 792 -31.96 4.32 6.05
C SER A 792 -31.29 5.62 6.44
N SER A 793 -31.71 6.73 5.85
CA SER A 793 -31.27 8.08 6.24
C SER A 793 -32.03 8.58 7.48
N LYS A 794 -33.18 8.00 7.76
CA LYS A 794 -34.02 8.35 8.92
C LYS A 794 -33.93 7.23 9.93
N ILE A 795 -33.28 7.49 11.06
CA ILE A 795 -33.56 6.76 12.28
C ILE A 795 -35.02 7.09 12.55
N LYS A 796 -35.93 6.11 12.51
CA LYS A 796 -37.22 6.30 13.15
C LYS A 796 -36.89 6.74 14.56
N GLU A 797 -37.43 7.88 14.96
CA GLU A 797 -37.37 8.34 16.36
C GLU A 797 -38.24 7.41 17.21
N ASP A 798 -37.75 6.21 17.36
CA ASP A 798 -38.21 5.34 18.44
C ASP A 798 -37.43 5.83 19.67
N ASN A 799 -38.04 6.77 20.38
CA ASN A 799 -37.49 7.36 21.61
C ASN A 799 -37.54 6.33 22.77
N SER A 800 -37.78 5.05 22.48
CA SER A 800 -38.01 4.04 23.48
C SER A 800 -36.73 3.46 24.10
N TRP A 801 -35.52 3.76 23.54
CA TRP A 801 -34.29 3.19 24.06
C TRP A 801 -33.21 4.25 24.34
N ASP A 802 -32.82 4.34 25.61
CA ASP A 802 -31.77 5.24 26.08
C ASP A 802 -30.49 4.45 26.37
N ILE A 803 -29.42 4.73 25.62
CA ILE A 803 -28.10 4.08 25.77
C ILE A 803 -27.30 4.65 26.93
N VAL A 804 -27.70 5.82 27.45
CA VAL A 804 -26.94 6.56 28.49
C VAL A 804 -26.68 5.68 29.74
N PRO A 805 -27.63 4.89 30.25
CA PRO A 805 -27.40 3.99 31.38
C PRO A 805 -26.33 2.93 31.14
N LEU A 806 -26.06 2.55 29.88
CA LEU A 806 -25.06 1.52 29.56
C LEU A 806 -23.63 2.04 29.74
N ILE A 807 -23.43 3.33 29.54
CA ILE A 807 -22.11 3.97 29.52
C ILE A 807 -21.79 4.76 30.80
N LYS A 808 -22.82 5.19 31.57
CA LYS A 808 -22.66 5.92 32.83
C LYS A 808 -22.10 5.06 33.96
N TYR A 809 -21.36 5.73 34.81
CA TYR A 809 -20.96 5.23 36.13
C TYR A 809 -22.11 5.36 37.13
N ASP A 810 -22.10 4.52 38.17
CA ASP A 810 -22.96 4.68 39.34
C ASP A 810 -22.36 5.78 40.26
N ALA A 811 -22.51 7.05 39.83
CA ALA A 811 -21.97 8.21 40.54
C ALA A 811 -22.83 9.46 40.22
N GLU A 812 -23.36 10.08 41.25
CA GLU A 812 -24.09 11.35 41.14
C GLU A 812 -23.11 12.51 41.20
N TYR A 813 -23.33 13.53 40.38
CA TYR A 813 -22.52 14.75 40.31
C TYR A 813 -23.37 15.97 40.68
N SER A 814 -22.69 17.06 41.11
CA SER A 814 -23.32 18.34 41.44
C SER A 814 -23.37 19.28 40.23
N GLU A 815 -24.15 20.35 40.32
CA GLU A 815 -24.16 21.41 39.33
C GLU A 815 -22.78 22.04 39.13
N GLU A 816 -22.00 22.19 40.23
CA GLU A 816 -20.64 22.71 40.17
C GLU A 816 -19.69 21.76 39.38
N ASP A 817 -19.82 20.43 39.58
CA ASP A 817 -19.08 19.42 38.82
C ASP A 817 -19.40 19.54 37.31
N TYR A 818 -20.69 19.76 36.97
CA TYR A 818 -21.11 19.94 35.58
C TYR A 818 -20.54 21.20 34.95
N GLN A 819 -20.55 22.32 35.65
CA GLN A 819 -20.00 23.59 35.14
C GLN A 819 -18.52 23.50 34.82
N ILE A 820 -17.73 22.81 35.66
CA ILE A 820 -16.30 22.53 35.40
C ILE A 820 -16.14 21.74 34.08
N ALA A 821 -16.93 20.71 33.88
CA ALA A 821 -16.86 19.89 32.67
C ALA A 821 -17.32 20.69 31.43
N ASP A 822 -18.40 21.47 31.53
CA ASP A 822 -18.96 22.30 30.45
C ASP A 822 -17.92 23.30 29.94
N GLU A 823 -17.27 24.03 30.84
CA GLU A 823 -16.21 25.02 30.52
C GLU A 823 -15.11 24.37 29.68
N ILE A 824 -14.48 23.29 30.15
CA ILE A 824 -13.33 22.66 29.50
C ILE A 824 -13.73 21.95 28.20
N ILE A 825 -14.87 21.28 28.16
CA ILE A 825 -15.37 20.61 26.94
C ILE A 825 -15.73 21.63 25.86
N SER A 826 -16.33 22.78 26.26
CA SER A 826 -16.68 23.85 25.31
C SER A 826 -15.45 24.45 24.66
N ASP A 827 -14.38 24.69 25.43
CA ASP A 827 -13.09 25.14 24.91
C ASP A 827 -12.48 24.09 23.95
N CYS A 828 -12.52 22.84 24.32
CA CYS A 828 -12.05 21.73 23.47
C CYS A 828 -12.80 21.63 22.13
N LEU A 829 -14.11 21.88 22.15
CA LEU A 829 -14.94 21.93 20.93
C LEU A 829 -14.65 23.15 20.06
N LEU A 830 -14.23 24.27 20.62
CA LEU A 830 -13.78 25.46 19.88
C LEU A 830 -12.45 25.14 19.16
N GLU A 831 -11.49 24.58 19.87
CA GLU A 831 -10.21 24.11 19.29
C GLU A 831 -10.44 23.10 18.16
N TYR A 832 -11.34 22.14 18.34
CA TYR A 832 -11.72 21.15 17.31
C TYR A 832 -12.30 21.80 16.05
N ARG A 833 -13.14 22.85 16.20
CA ARG A 833 -13.72 23.57 15.07
C ARG A 833 -12.67 24.38 14.31
N ASP A 834 -11.76 25.04 15.01
CA ASP A 834 -10.75 25.91 14.42
C ASP A 834 -9.72 25.10 13.63
N VAL A 835 -9.38 23.90 14.10
CA VAL A 835 -8.57 22.91 13.37
C VAL A 835 -9.23 22.48 12.06
N GLY A 836 -10.56 22.31 12.04
CA GLY A 836 -11.31 21.93 10.84
C GLY A 836 -11.41 23.03 9.77
N THR A 837 -11.15 24.30 10.14
CA THR A 837 -11.22 25.45 9.23
C THR A 837 -9.87 25.87 8.65
N LEU A 838 -8.76 25.47 9.28
CA LEU A 838 -7.39 25.90 8.92
C LEU A 838 -6.67 24.98 7.92
N THR A 839 -7.24 23.84 7.55
CA THR A 839 -6.56 22.86 6.69
C THR A 839 -7.25 22.60 5.38
N ASP A 840 -6.76 23.22 4.30
CA ASP A 840 -6.87 22.67 2.93
C ASP A 840 -5.96 21.42 2.75
N ASP A 841 -5.00 21.18 3.63
CA ASP A 841 -4.18 19.98 3.72
C ASP A 841 -4.73 19.02 4.79
N LYS A 842 -5.05 17.79 4.37
CA LYS A 842 -5.63 16.70 5.18
C LYS A 842 -4.70 16.13 6.27
N GLU A 843 -3.82 16.91 6.83
CA GLU A 843 -3.01 16.53 7.99
C GLU A 843 -3.75 16.91 9.27
N GLN A 844 -4.22 15.93 10.00
CA GLN A 844 -4.95 16.11 11.26
C GLN A 844 -4.04 16.75 12.31
N ILE A 845 -4.43 17.91 12.84
CA ILE A 845 -3.88 18.46 14.09
C ILE A 845 -4.37 17.53 15.22
N VAL A 846 -3.45 16.92 15.93
CA VAL A 846 -3.79 16.08 17.09
C VAL A 846 -3.98 16.99 18.29
N ILE A 847 -5.25 17.22 18.67
CA ILE A 847 -5.57 17.84 19.96
C ILE A 847 -5.19 16.85 21.05
N ASP A 848 -4.48 17.31 22.08
CA ASP A 848 -4.18 16.45 23.23
C ASP A 848 -5.40 16.37 24.18
N TYR A 849 -6.36 15.54 23.79
CA TYR A 849 -7.56 15.27 24.59
C TYR A 849 -7.26 14.68 25.96
N SER A 850 -6.10 14.04 26.14
CA SER A 850 -5.76 13.38 27.41
C SER A 850 -5.45 14.43 28.50
N GLU A 851 -4.83 15.53 28.15
CA GLU A 851 -4.53 16.62 29.09
C GLU A 851 -5.81 17.29 29.59
N LYS A 852 -6.73 17.64 28.68
CA LYS A 852 -8.05 18.20 28.99
C LYS A 852 -8.91 17.25 29.84
N THR A 853 -8.83 15.95 29.56
CA THR A 853 -9.55 14.93 30.35
C THR A 853 -9.01 14.86 31.77
N VAL A 854 -7.68 14.86 31.94
CA VAL A 854 -7.04 14.86 33.26
C VAL A 854 -7.36 16.12 34.03
N GLU A 855 -7.45 17.26 33.38
CA GLU A 855 -7.86 18.54 34.00
C GLU A 855 -9.28 18.44 34.60
N ILE A 856 -10.27 17.96 33.81
CA ILE A 856 -11.65 17.77 34.31
C ILE A 856 -11.67 16.81 35.51
N ILE A 857 -10.99 15.65 35.40
CA ILE A 857 -10.96 14.67 36.48
C ILE A 857 -10.30 15.24 37.73
N SER A 858 -9.22 16.02 37.60
CA SER A 858 -8.49 16.64 38.71
C SER A 858 -9.32 17.70 39.43
N ARG A 859 -10.09 18.50 38.69
CA ARG A 859 -10.97 19.56 39.30
C ARG A 859 -12.19 18.95 39.97
N ILE A 860 -12.83 17.96 39.37
CA ILE A 860 -14.01 17.26 39.92
C ILE A 860 -13.65 16.27 41.04
N LYS A 861 -12.38 15.78 41.06
CA LYS A 861 -11.85 14.85 42.07
C LYS A 861 -12.58 13.49 42.13
N ASN A 862 -13.28 13.11 41.07
CA ASN A 862 -13.96 11.82 40.94
C ASN A 862 -14.14 11.47 39.47
N VAL A 863 -13.58 10.33 39.05
CA VAL A 863 -13.60 9.87 37.66
C VAL A 863 -15.03 9.59 37.18
N GLY A 864 -15.83 8.90 38.01
CA GLY A 864 -17.19 8.53 37.61
C GLY A 864 -18.09 9.76 37.43
N LYS A 865 -17.95 10.77 38.30
CA LYS A 865 -18.67 12.05 38.17
C LYS A 865 -18.22 12.81 36.91
N ALA A 866 -16.90 12.91 36.67
CA ALA A 866 -16.36 13.57 35.50
C ALA A 866 -16.84 12.97 34.17
N VAL A 867 -16.83 11.64 34.09
CA VAL A 867 -17.36 10.90 32.93
C VAL A 867 -18.86 11.13 32.75
N ASN A 868 -19.65 11.08 33.83
CA ASN A 868 -21.11 11.29 33.81
C ASN A 868 -21.45 12.72 33.36
N CYS A 869 -20.71 13.73 33.83
CA CYS A 869 -20.85 15.12 33.37
C CYS A 869 -20.63 15.22 31.85
N ALA A 870 -19.54 14.61 31.35
CA ALA A 870 -19.24 14.63 29.92
C ALA A 870 -20.30 13.89 29.08
N ILE A 871 -20.78 12.74 29.55
CA ILE A 871 -21.85 11.98 28.87
C ILE A 871 -23.12 12.85 28.79
N ASP A 872 -23.55 13.47 29.91
CA ASP A 872 -24.74 14.31 29.94
C ASP A 872 -24.56 15.57 29.09
N TYR A 873 -23.36 16.14 29.08
CA TYR A 873 -23.04 17.24 28.15
C TYR A 873 -23.40 16.89 26.71
N PHE A 874 -22.94 15.74 26.21
CA PHE A 874 -23.10 15.34 24.82
C PHE A 874 -24.42 14.65 24.48
N TYR A 875 -25.09 14.01 25.44
CA TYR A 875 -26.32 13.25 25.19
C TYR A 875 -27.59 13.95 25.65
N LEU A 876 -27.53 14.71 26.73
CA LEU A 876 -28.70 15.43 27.30
C LEU A 876 -28.70 16.91 26.92
N TYR A 877 -27.67 17.65 27.30
CA TYR A 877 -27.68 19.12 27.21
C TYR A 877 -27.30 19.63 25.84
N ASN A 878 -26.34 18.98 25.15
CA ASN A 878 -25.85 19.38 23.83
C ASN A 878 -25.87 18.22 22.79
N PRO A 879 -27.04 17.60 22.51
CA PRO A 879 -27.13 16.39 21.69
C PRO A 879 -26.73 16.60 20.22
N SER A 880 -26.66 17.84 19.74
CA SER A 880 -26.23 18.20 18.39
C SER A 880 -24.70 18.27 18.23
N LYS A 881 -23.94 18.35 19.33
CA LYS A 881 -22.48 18.44 19.29
C LYS A 881 -21.83 17.12 18.85
N ASN A 882 -20.61 17.23 18.30
CA ASN A 882 -19.87 16.07 17.79
C ASN A 882 -19.37 15.19 18.93
N LYS A 883 -19.92 13.99 19.02
CA LYS A 883 -19.57 13.00 20.03
C LYS A 883 -18.20 12.33 19.82
N ASP A 884 -17.50 12.63 18.71
CA ASP A 884 -16.10 12.23 18.54
C ASP A 884 -15.25 12.71 19.72
N VAL A 885 -15.46 13.97 20.15
CA VAL A 885 -14.75 14.57 21.28
C VAL A 885 -15.00 13.81 22.59
N LEU A 886 -16.23 13.39 22.87
CA LEU A 886 -16.52 12.55 24.04
C LEU A 886 -15.72 11.26 24.04
N TRP A 887 -15.73 10.55 22.91
CA TRP A 887 -15.05 9.25 22.79
C TRP A 887 -13.52 9.37 22.79
N GLU A 888 -12.97 10.45 22.25
CA GLU A 888 -11.53 10.75 22.33
C GLU A 888 -11.10 11.11 23.77
N MET A 889 -11.88 11.92 24.48
CA MET A 889 -11.57 12.34 25.84
C MET A 889 -11.80 11.23 26.87
N PHE A 890 -13.02 10.66 26.87
CA PHE A 890 -13.49 9.79 27.94
C PHE A 890 -13.71 8.33 27.50
N GLY A 891 -13.48 7.98 26.23
CA GLY A 891 -13.75 6.64 25.72
C GLY A 891 -13.09 5.53 26.53
N LYS A 892 -11.85 5.73 26.95
CA LYS A 892 -11.12 4.77 27.79
C LYS A 892 -11.84 4.49 29.12
N TYR A 893 -12.32 5.55 29.76
CA TYR A 893 -13.02 5.46 31.05
C TYR A 893 -14.40 4.80 30.89
N ILE A 894 -15.12 5.14 29.78
CA ILE A 894 -16.41 4.54 29.45
C ILE A 894 -16.24 3.02 29.25
N ILE A 895 -15.22 2.62 28.47
CA ILE A 895 -14.92 1.19 28.22
C ILE A 895 -14.56 0.46 29.50
N ALA A 896 -13.74 1.07 30.35
CA ALA A 896 -13.38 0.48 31.66
C ALA A 896 -14.64 0.22 32.52
N ASN A 897 -15.61 1.15 32.52
CA ASN A 897 -16.89 0.98 33.22
C ASN A 897 -17.75 -0.12 32.59
N MET A 898 -17.83 -0.17 31.26
CA MET A 898 -18.60 -1.23 30.56
C MET A 898 -18.02 -2.61 30.80
N LYS A 899 -16.68 -2.77 30.78
CA LYS A 899 -16.00 -4.05 31.10
C LYS A 899 -16.32 -4.60 32.50
N ARG A 900 -16.59 -3.76 33.49
CA ARG A 900 -16.98 -4.22 34.82
C ARG A 900 -18.34 -4.93 34.84
N ARG A 901 -19.15 -4.78 33.79
CA ARG A 901 -20.51 -5.32 33.68
C ARG A 901 -20.60 -6.53 32.77
N SER A 902 -19.48 -6.91 32.11
CA SER A 902 -19.44 -8.02 31.16
C SER A 902 -18.11 -8.74 31.26
N GLU A 903 -18.13 -10.02 31.54
CA GLU A 903 -16.94 -10.88 31.62
C GLU A 903 -16.63 -11.53 30.27
N THR A 904 -17.64 -11.62 29.40
CA THR A 904 -17.54 -12.24 28.09
C THR A 904 -18.13 -11.35 27.00
N VAL A 905 -17.71 -11.57 25.74
CA VAL A 905 -18.32 -10.98 24.55
C VAL A 905 -18.61 -12.06 23.52
N ARG A 906 -19.68 -11.88 22.74
CA ARG A 906 -19.99 -12.76 21.62
C ARG A 906 -19.49 -12.18 20.31
N PHE A 907 -18.72 -12.98 19.56
CA PHE A 907 -18.09 -12.54 18.33
C PHE A 907 -18.17 -13.62 17.23
N PRO A 908 -18.41 -13.27 15.94
CA PRO A 908 -18.39 -14.22 14.84
C PRO A 908 -16.95 -14.64 14.54
N MET A 909 -16.64 -15.93 14.69
CA MET A 909 -15.34 -16.52 14.38
C MET A 909 -15.42 -17.49 13.21
N PRO A 910 -14.33 -17.65 12.44
CA PRO A 910 -14.29 -18.62 11.35
C PRO A 910 -14.63 -20.04 11.83
N ASP A 911 -15.59 -20.66 11.17
CA ASP A 911 -16.06 -22.00 11.47
C ASP A 911 -16.56 -22.68 10.17
N LYS A 912 -15.96 -23.79 9.80
CA LYS A 912 -16.34 -24.52 8.57
C LYS A 912 -17.79 -25.00 8.57
N ASN A 913 -18.38 -25.20 9.76
CA ASN A 913 -19.77 -25.60 9.94
C ASN A 913 -20.68 -24.45 10.40
N GLY A 914 -20.18 -23.23 10.36
CA GLY A 914 -20.89 -22.04 10.82
C GLY A 914 -22.10 -21.71 9.94
N ASP A 915 -23.11 -21.12 10.55
CA ASP A 915 -24.38 -20.72 9.93
C ASP A 915 -24.33 -19.31 9.30
N ILE A 916 -23.35 -18.50 9.68
CA ILE A 916 -23.16 -17.14 9.15
C ILE A 916 -22.28 -17.21 7.91
N LYS A 917 -22.83 -16.90 6.73
CA LYS A 917 -22.08 -16.81 5.47
C LYS A 917 -21.68 -15.37 5.21
N TYR A 918 -20.38 -15.10 5.07
CA TYR A 918 -19.86 -13.75 4.88
C TYR A 918 -18.63 -13.78 3.96
N LEU A 919 -18.71 -13.10 2.79
CA LEU A 919 -17.64 -13.04 1.78
C LEU A 919 -17.08 -14.43 1.39
N GLY A 920 -17.96 -15.42 1.22
CA GLY A 920 -17.57 -16.79 0.79
C GLY A 920 -17.08 -17.71 1.90
N GLU A 921 -16.94 -17.23 3.12
CA GLU A 921 -16.53 -17.98 4.31
C GLU A 921 -17.69 -18.17 5.26
N THR A 922 -17.57 -19.16 6.15
CA THR A 922 -18.57 -19.47 7.18
C THR A 922 -18.06 -19.16 8.59
N TYR A 923 -18.94 -18.65 9.43
CA TYR A 923 -18.68 -18.22 10.80
C TYR A 923 -19.74 -18.74 11.75
N SER A 924 -19.37 -18.91 13.02
CA SER A 924 -20.30 -19.12 14.13
C SER A 924 -20.06 -18.08 15.23
N MET A 925 -21.14 -17.71 15.96
CA MET A 925 -21.02 -16.84 17.13
C MET A 925 -20.39 -17.59 18.29
N GLN A 926 -19.20 -17.18 18.71
CA GLN A 926 -18.48 -17.76 19.85
C GLN A 926 -18.40 -16.76 21.00
N GLU A 927 -18.36 -17.28 22.22
CA GLU A 927 -18.16 -16.50 23.43
C GLU A 927 -16.67 -16.41 23.76
N VAL A 928 -16.21 -15.21 24.06
CA VAL A 928 -14.79 -14.89 24.32
C VAL A 928 -14.69 -14.18 25.67
N ASP A 929 -13.85 -14.70 26.55
CA ASP A 929 -13.49 -14.04 27.82
C ASP A 929 -12.67 -12.78 27.54
N ILE A 930 -12.93 -11.67 28.29
CA ILE A 930 -12.31 -10.36 28.05
C ILE A 930 -11.59 -9.78 29.27
#